data_fa5aa61db2bd94cc01f8d4b35f16e6fe
#
_entry.id   fa5aa61db2bd94cc01f8d4b35f16e6fe
#
_cell.length_a   1.000
_cell.length_b   1.000
_cell.length_c   1.000
_cell.angle_alpha   90.00
_cell.angle_beta   90.00
_cell.angle_gamma   90.00
#
_symmetry.space_group_name_H-M   'P 1'
#
loop_
_entity.id
_entity.type
_entity.pdbx_description
1 polymer ?
#
loop_
_entity_poly.entity_id
_entity_poly.type
_entity_poly.pdbx_seq_one_letter_code
_entity_poly.pdbx_strand_id
1 'polypeptide(L)'
;MKSPKNPVPPASANPKGGPIPPPPEPPLLRGDPRWFALPFFLVSLGFFVVYWRQFPIEPQLFAEYWRRDQRFLTPNGMVFVNMWLNNTRSVALLACYLALSWLAGRRALRWALGRPIAPRWSFLLSVGLGNGILGTATLGLGLVGALTGGPFWALLAVALGVGAARGRWWRAPWTRLKTATGLTGDSSLTAGEGAPLSMSGPGRLEWLPLGLCAAVSAACLAGLGLLVEAYLRRHAVSWGEAGFLLAWAAAAALIWCLLYRMFASSRIVGRSVDALLVAVIAIVIVGNFLPAFEPEWFYDSLVYHLAVPEQWIVEHKIVRLAHTFFSNFPFLQEMQYTFFLALGEDVAPKLLHWAQGGLAAWGSYALGRALLGHTGGLLAAAIFLSQPTMRFLHHITMVELGMTWCEILATLAFVRAMKWVRATANEPPPLAWLFVAGWFFGFAQGTKYIGIWASGLMLGWWVLARLRRGASPRQLVRELTVPVGWASAWTGVWLAKSWLLVGDPFFPFLYKVFPAIRWDAGLFATWMGDNVKYGTGHGSLRSWLMMPAMASIDISDFGTFTLNPFALLLLPCLFLFPGVPEVVRFLAISTGVTFVLWATSSQQTRFLFPVMAMGSVAIAFVAARLGRGSWLARGVVTLSTAWILLIGAWGEVHNRFSNNALVPYTTAHLDRLGLLRLGVQYYETVESASSALHDGDRVLFVSGDESFYLRRRRICNSIYDRSTLGELAKAASSPADLRRALKRMRVTHLISYEARGEEYSRYGIFDWGERPRNTFIDMWNTYGKPVFTSHGVFLFELLEKPLPPERRKQGMPSFFHSAEAAARGRALVGQADDLFKRARTEEALAVCEDLVRALPRASHAYAYRGYAFSLLKKPKQAMADYERAITYGYPTGVVYYNLGILLELDKQFERALGRYLDALTIGGGMEAARDRAFELALSMRRWDLALSLGEPLLAGKPGDAELKAKMARVRQMVGGRRK
;
A
#
# COMPACT_ATOMS: atom_id res chain seq x y z
N MET A 1 50.84 67.48 -1.85
CA MET A 1 50.85 67.66 -0.38
C MET A 1 50.18 66.43 0.26
N LYS A 2 50.95 65.66 1.04
CA LYS A 2 50.55 64.40 1.69
C LYS A 2 49.82 64.70 3.00
N SER A 3 48.70 64.14 3.25
CA SER A 3 48.07 64.12 4.56
C SER A 3 48.41 62.82 5.28
N PRO A 4 48.70 62.83 6.60
CA PRO A 4 49.19 61.60 7.28
C PRO A 4 48.08 60.67 7.76
N LYS A 5 48.32 59.40 7.62
CA LYS A 5 47.46 58.31 8.19
C LYS A 5 47.65 58.21 9.71
N ASN A 6 46.61 58.37 10.48
CA ASN A 6 46.64 58.03 11.90
C ASN A 6 46.62 56.48 12.08
N PRO A 7 47.42 55.92 12.96
CA PRO A 7 47.43 54.53 13.28
C PRO A 7 46.27 54.17 14.25
N VAL A 8 45.58 53.06 13.95
CA VAL A 8 44.61 52.46 14.83
C VAL A 8 45.34 51.90 16.08
N PRO A 9 44.87 52.13 17.31
CA PRO A 9 45.52 51.59 18.49
C PRO A 9 45.28 50.03 18.57
N PRO A 10 46.23 49.29 19.08
CA PRO A 10 46.07 47.83 19.24
C PRO A 10 45.07 47.54 20.32
N ALA A 11 44.22 46.50 20.05
CA ALA A 11 43.23 45.99 20.99
C ALA A 11 43.91 45.61 22.31
N SER A 12 43.46 46.21 23.44
CA SER A 12 43.93 45.93 24.78
C SER A 12 43.78 44.44 25.14
N ALA A 13 44.88 43.80 25.36
CA ALA A 13 44.92 42.42 25.92
C ALA A 13 44.26 42.41 27.33
N ASN A 14 43.40 41.52 27.57
CA ASN A 14 42.79 41.25 28.87
C ASN A 14 43.88 40.71 29.84
N PRO A 15 44.15 41.36 30.97
CA PRO A 15 45.30 41.02 31.83
C PRO A 15 45.06 39.72 32.68
N LYS A 16 43.97 39.04 32.53
CA LYS A 16 43.74 37.74 33.16
C LYS A 16 43.39 36.72 32.06
N GLY A 17 44.39 36.01 31.56
CA GLY A 17 44.30 35.06 30.44
C GLY A 17 43.35 33.87 30.60
N GLY A 18 42.09 34.15 30.88
CA GLY A 18 41.00 33.17 30.84
C GLY A 18 40.23 33.28 29.52
N PRO A 19 39.72 32.21 28.99
CA PRO A 19 38.87 32.22 27.78
C PRO A 19 37.65 33.15 28.02
N ILE A 20 37.34 34.02 27.07
CA ILE A 20 36.15 34.86 27.09
C ILE A 20 34.95 33.91 27.20
N PRO A 21 34.06 34.04 28.24
CA PRO A 21 32.90 33.21 28.35
C PRO A 21 32.04 33.37 27.10
N PRO A 22 31.51 32.27 26.54
CA PRO A 22 30.64 32.36 25.40
C PRO A 22 29.46 33.28 25.74
N PRO A 23 28.92 34.03 24.76
CA PRO A 23 27.76 34.89 24.99
C PRO A 23 26.62 34.07 25.58
N PRO A 24 25.83 34.63 26.52
CA PRO A 24 24.72 33.91 27.14
C PRO A 24 23.79 33.36 26.04
N GLU A 25 23.46 32.06 26.14
CA GLU A 25 22.52 31.45 25.20
C GLU A 25 21.19 32.23 25.24
N PRO A 26 20.59 32.54 24.09
CA PRO A 26 19.29 33.21 24.06
C PRO A 26 18.27 32.34 24.82
N PRO A 27 17.29 32.95 25.49
CA PRO A 27 16.30 32.21 26.28
C PRO A 27 15.65 31.13 25.43
N LEU A 28 15.53 29.92 25.98
CA LEU A 28 15.08 28.71 25.27
C LEU A 28 13.65 28.83 24.74
N LEU A 29 12.82 29.67 25.36
CA LEU A 29 11.43 29.91 24.99
C LEU A 29 11.09 31.42 25.01
N ARG A 30 10.19 31.84 24.12
CA ARG A 30 9.55 33.15 24.19
C ARG A 30 8.38 33.08 25.19
N GLY A 31 8.60 33.46 26.42
CA GLY A 31 7.59 33.41 27.50
C GLY A 31 7.87 32.30 28.54
N ASP A 32 7.05 32.24 29.57
CA ASP A 32 7.14 31.26 30.64
C ASP A 32 6.67 29.87 30.12
N PRO A 33 7.54 28.85 30.06
CA PRO A 33 7.20 27.52 29.51
C PRO A 33 6.11 26.80 30.31
N ARG A 34 5.78 27.23 31.54
CA ARG A 34 4.77 26.61 32.37
C ARG A 34 3.36 26.78 31.81
N TRP A 35 3.04 27.91 31.23
CA TRP A 35 1.73 28.19 30.64
C TRP A 35 1.43 27.37 29.39
N PHE A 36 2.46 26.94 28.67
CA PHE A 36 2.28 26.13 27.48
C PHE A 36 2.27 24.62 27.78
N ALA A 37 3.11 24.18 28.74
CA ALA A 37 3.29 22.77 29.02
C ALA A 37 2.01 22.08 29.54
N LEU A 38 1.22 22.77 30.37
CA LEU A 38 -0.01 22.20 30.92
C LEU A 38 -1.13 22.04 29.88
N PRO A 39 -1.50 23.05 29.08
CA PRO A 39 -2.46 22.87 27.98
C PRO A 39 -2.02 21.82 26.98
N PHE A 40 -0.75 21.80 26.60
CA PHE A 40 -0.22 20.78 25.70
C PHE A 40 -0.32 19.37 26.29
N PHE A 41 -0.02 19.22 27.58
CA PHE A 41 -0.19 17.95 28.29
C PHE A 41 -1.65 17.48 28.30
N LEU A 42 -2.58 18.36 28.61
CA LEU A 42 -4.01 18.04 28.65
C LEU A 42 -4.55 17.66 27.27
N VAL A 43 -4.15 18.39 26.22
CA VAL A 43 -4.50 18.05 24.85
C VAL A 43 -3.89 16.69 24.45
N SER A 44 -2.62 16.46 24.77
CA SER A 44 -1.95 15.19 24.50
C SER A 44 -2.60 14.02 25.22
N LEU A 45 -3.00 14.22 26.48
CA LEU A 45 -3.71 13.23 27.29
C LEU A 45 -5.13 12.97 26.73
N GLY A 46 -5.84 14.01 26.31
CA GLY A 46 -7.13 13.87 25.64
C GLY A 46 -7.03 13.03 24.36
N PHE A 47 -6.05 13.32 23.52
CA PHE A 47 -5.76 12.52 22.33
C PHE A 47 -5.42 11.07 22.67
N PHE A 48 -4.60 10.87 23.70
CA PHE A 48 -4.26 9.53 24.18
C PHE A 48 -5.50 8.72 24.54
N VAL A 49 -6.41 9.31 25.35
CA VAL A 49 -7.64 8.63 25.77
C VAL A 49 -8.55 8.30 24.59
N VAL A 50 -8.72 9.23 23.65
CA VAL A 50 -9.55 9.03 22.46
C VAL A 50 -8.94 7.97 21.54
N TYR A 51 -7.65 8.06 21.28
CA TYR A 51 -6.93 7.09 20.45
C TYR A 51 -7.00 5.68 21.05
N TRP A 52 -6.77 5.55 22.36
CA TRP A 52 -6.87 4.27 23.07
C TRP A 52 -8.27 3.65 23.02
N ARG A 53 -9.32 4.48 23.12
CA ARG A 53 -10.70 4.00 22.99
C ARG A 53 -11.02 3.49 21.58
N GLN A 54 -10.41 4.07 20.58
CA GLN A 54 -10.67 3.73 19.18
C GLN A 54 -9.79 2.57 18.68
N PHE A 55 -8.59 2.42 19.23
CA PHE A 55 -7.64 1.35 18.93
C PHE A 55 -7.25 0.62 20.21
N PRO A 56 -8.19 -0.09 20.86
CA PRO A 56 -7.89 -0.80 22.09
C PRO A 56 -6.82 -1.86 21.82
N ILE A 57 -5.83 -1.94 22.71
CA ILE A 57 -4.99 -3.11 22.78
C ILE A 57 -5.87 -4.20 23.38
N GLU A 58 -6.30 -5.14 22.56
CA GLU A 58 -7.08 -6.30 23.01
C GLU A 58 -6.11 -7.44 23.34
N PRO A 59 -5.71 -7.61 24.62
CA PRO A 59 -4.83 -8.70 25.01
C PRO A 59 -5.44 -10.07 24.73
N GLN A 60 -6.78 -10.13 24.68
CA GLN A 60 -7.52 -11.34 24.36
C GLN A 60 -7.25 -11.83 22.93
N LEU A 61 -7.16 -10.93 21.95
CA LEU A 61 -6.77 -11.28 20.58
C LEU A 61 -5.38 -11.94 20.56
N PHE A 62 -4.42 -11.36 21.29
CA PHE A 62 -3.07 -11.94 21.37
C PHE A 62 -3.05 -13.31 22.03
N ALA A 63 -3.77 -13.46 23.14
CA ALA A 63 -3.85 -14.74 23.86
C ALA A 63 -4.65 -15.79 23.09
N GLU A 64 -5.70 -15.39 22.38
CA GLU A 64 -6.47 -16.27 21.49
C GLU A 64 -5.58 -16.73 20.32
N TYR A 65 -4.82 -15.82 19.70
CA TYR A 65 -3.84 -16.17 18.69
C TYR A 65 -2.73 -17.08 19.24
N TRP A 66 -2.17 -16.77 20.40
CA TRP A 66 -1.16 -17.60 21.05
C TRP A 66 -1.66 -19.02 21.35
N ARG A 67 -2.88 -19.15 21.87
CA ARG A 67 -3.51 -20.48 22.11
C ARG A 67 -3.88 -21.22 20.83
N ARG A 68 -4.39 -20.50 19.84
CA ARG A 68 -4.83 -21.05 18.56
C ARG A 68 -3.64 -21.50 17.71
N ASP A 69 -2.52 -20.79 17.80
CA ASP A 69 -1.42 -20.87 16.86
C ASP A 69 -0.14 -21.53 17.41
N GLN A 70 -0.18 -22.16 18.56
CA GLN A 70 0.93 -23.06 18.96
C GLN A 70 1.22 -24.15 17.89
N ARG A 71 0.20 -24.53 17.11
CA ARG A 71 0.36 -25.40 15.95
C ARG A 71 1.09 -24.75 14.79
N PHE A 72 1.10 -23.41 14.69
CA PHE A 72 1.76 -22.66 13.63
C PHE A 72 3.24 -22.34 13.93
N LEU A 73 3.71 -22.61 15.13
CA LEU A 73 5.11 -22.43 15.50
C LEU A 73 6.03 -23.57 15.02
N THR A 74 5.47 -24.66 14.52
CA THR A 74 6.25 -25.75 13.90
C THR A 74 6.11 -25.66 12.37
N PRO A 75 7.01 -24.96 11.67
CA PRO A 75 6.93 -24.82 10.23
C PRO A 75 7.02 -26.19 9.53
N ASN A 76 6.20 -26.41 8.53
CA ASN A 76 6.42 -27.50 7.59
C ASN A 76 7.72 -27.20 6.83
N GLY A 77 8.80 -27.90 7.19
CA GLY A 77 10.16 -27.59 6.75
C GLY A 77 10.30 -27.52 5.23
N MET A 78 9.58 -28.36 4.47
CA MET A 78 9.62 -28.35 3.00
C MET A 78 8.94 -27.11 2.41
N VAL A 79 7.79 -26.71 2.95
CA VAL A 79 7.06 -25.49 2.48
C VAL A 79 7.85 -24.24 2.83
N PHE A 80 8.47 -24.21 4.02
CA PHE A 80 9.35 -23.10 4.44
C PHE A 80 10.57 -22.94 3.49
N VAL A 81 11.25 -24.04 3.19
CA VAL A 81 12.38 -24.05 2.25
C VAL A 81 11.95 -23.58 0.87
N ASN A 82 10.85 -24.09 0.34
CA ASN A 82 10.33 -23.69 -0.98
C ASN A 82 9.91 -22.22 -1.01
N MET A 83 9.27 -21.71 0.04
CA MET A 83 8.92 -20.29 0.16
C MET A 83 10.17 -19.40 0.11
N TRP A 84 11.20 -19.74 0.88
CA TRP A 84 12.45 -18.99 0.90
C TRP A 84 13.22 -19.10 -0.41
N LEU A 85 13.29 -20.27 -1.03
CA LEU A 85 13.93 -20.45 -2.34
C LEU A 85 13.25 -19.62 -3.42
N ASN A 86 11.91 -19.62 -3.47
CA ASN A 86 11.15 -18.81 -4.42
C ASN A 86 11.35 -17.31 -4.19
N ASN A 87 11.38 -16.87 -2.93
CA ASN A 87 11.58 -15.47 -2.59
C ASN A 87 13.05 -15.01 -2.69
N THR A 88 14.01 -15.92 -2.67
CA THR A 88 15.43 -15.60 -2.89
C THR A 88 15.65 -14.95 -4.24
N ARG A 89 14.93 -15.39 -5.27
CA ARG A 89 14.99 -14.78 -6.61
C ARG A 89 14.55 -13.31 -6.57
N SER A 90 13.43 -13.01 -5.90
CA SER A 90 12.91 -11.64 -5.75
C SER A 90 13.91 -10.73 -5.03
N VAL A 91 14.52 -11.22 -3.95
CA VAL A 91 15.57 -10.48 -3.20
C VAL A 91 16.81 -10.28 -4.05
N ALA A 92 17.25 -11.30 -4.78
CA ALA A 92 18.42 -11.20 -5.66
C ALA A 92 18.18 -10.19 -6.78
N LEU A 93 17.03 -10.21 -7.43
CA LEU A 93 16.65 -9.24 -8.46
C LEU A 93 16.56 -7.81 -7.91
N LEU A 94 15.99 -7.62 -6.72
CA LEU A 94 16.01 -6.32 -6.04
C LEU A 94 17.44 -5.85 -5.79
N ALA A 95 18.30 -6.70 -5.25
CA ALA A 95 19.70 -6.37 -5.00
C ALA A 95 20.44 -5.99 -6.29
N CYS A 96 20.24 -6.74 -7.37
CA CYS A 96 20.79 -6.43 -8.70
C CYS A 96 20.25 -5.11 -9.24
N TYR A 97 18.96 -4.85 -9.12
CA TYR A 97 18.31 -3.59 -9.54
C TYR A 97 18.88 -2.38 -8.76
N LEU A 98 19.01 -2.49 -7.44
CA LEU A 98 19.59 -1.43 -6.61
C LEU A 98 21.08 -1.20 -6.93
N ALA A 99 21.83 -2.26 -7.24
CA ALA A 99 23.22 -2.16 -7.69
C ALA A 99 23.33 -1.46 -9.06
N LEU A 100 22.45 -1.78 -10.00
CA LEU A 100 22.33 -1.08 -11.30
C LEU A 100 21.99 0.38 -11.10
N SER A 101 20.99 0.68 -10.27
CA SER A 101 20.60 2.03 -9.90
C SER A 101 21.77 2.82 -9.32
N TRP A 102 22.52 2.21 -8.42
CA TRP A 102 23.72 2.84 -7.85
C TRP A 102 24.80 3.11 -8.90
N LEU A 103 25.08 2.17 -9.83
CA LEU A 103 26.08 2.32 -10.88
C LEU A 103 25.71 3.44 -11.85
N ALA A 104 24.46 3.44 -12.35
CA ALA A 104 23.94 4.45 -13.25
C ALA A 104 23.93 5.84 -12.59
N GLY A 105 23.34 5.95 -11.42
CA GLY A 105 23.21 7.21 -10.72
C GLY A 105 24.53 7.77 -10.18
N ARG A 106 25.51 6.90 -9.83
CA ARG A 106 26.86 7.35 -9.46
C ARG A 106 27.57 8.03 -10.62
N ARG A 107 27.35 7.56 -11.85
CA ARG A 107 27.90 8.24 -13.05
C ARG A 107 27.21 9.58 -13.28
N ALA A 108 25.88 9.58 -13.21
CA ALA A 108 25.06 10.78 -13.34
C ALA A 108 25.42 11.83 -12.28
N LEU A 109 25.54 11.41 -11.01
CA LEU A 109 25.90 12.29 -9.90
C LEU A 109 27.30 12.88 -10.06
N ARG A 110 28.28 12.08 -10.52
CA ARG A 110 29.63 12.60 -10.78
C ARG A 110 29.64 13.58 -11.94
N TRP A 111 28.90 13.32 -12.98
CA TRP A 111 28.74 14.22 -14.11
C TRP A 111 28.08 15.54 -13.65
N ALA A 112 26.99 15.48 -12.86
CA ALA A 112 26.28 16.63 -12.38
C ALA A 112 27.11 17.54 -11.43
N LEU A 113 27.89 16.93 -10.54
CA LEU A 113 28.63 17.67 -9.52
C LEU A 113 30.09 17.97 -9.90
N GLY A 114 30.62 17.31 -10.93
CA GLY A 114 32.02 17.46 -11.36
C GLY A 114 33.09 16.96 -10.36
N ARG A 115 32.67 16.62 -9.15
CA ARG A 115 33.53 16.21 -8.03
C ARG A 115 32.91 15.05 -7.23
N PRO A 116 33.73 14.22 -6.58
CA PRO A 116 33.23 13.23 -5.63
C PRO A 116 32.70 13.93 -4.36
N ILE A 117 31.59 13.48 -3.86
CA ILE A 117 31.00 13.93 -2.58
C ILE A 117 31.23 12.92 -1.48
N ALA A 118 31.03 13.36 -0.21
CA ALA A 118 31.19 12.52 0.96
C ALA A 118 30.42 11.18 0.81
N PRO A 119 30.99 10.03 1.18
CA PRO A 119 30.41 8.70 0.97
C PRO A 119 28.97 8.58 1.49
N ARG A 120 28.67 9.21 2.64
CA ARG A 120 27.34 9.21 3.29
C ARG A 120 26.19 9.72 2.44
N TRP A 121 26.47 10.71 1.55
CA TRP A 121 25.47 11.29 0.65
C TRP A 121 25.49 10.64 -0.73
N SER A 122 26.69 10.23 -1.15
CA SER A 122 26.91 9.68 -2.48
C SER A 122 26.11 8.42 -2.74
N PHE A 123 25.96 7.54 -1.77
CA PHE A 123 25.19 6.30 -1.95
C PHE A 123 23.71 6.60 -2.17
N LEU A 124 23.07 7.31 -1.23
CA LEU A 124 21.63 7.63 -1.30
C LEU A 124 21.25 8.35 -2.58
N LEU A 125 21.99 9.44 -2.91
CA LEU A 125 21.73 10.22 -4.13
C LEU A 125 22.00 9.40 -5.40
N SER A 126 23.01 8.55 -5.40
CA SER A 126 23.31 7.71 -6.58
C SER A 126 22.22 6.67 -6.81
N VAL A 127 21.78 5.96 -5.79
CA VAL A 127 20.71 4.96 -5.94
C VAL A 127 19.42 5.64 -6.41
N GLY A 128 19.05 6.79 -5.83
CA GLY A 128 17.86 7.54 -6.22
C GLY A 128 17.90 8.06 -7.66
N LEU A 129 19.03 8.64 -8.09
CA LEU A 129 19.21 9.08 -9.48
C LEU A 129 19.11 7.90 -10.46
N GLY A 130 19.78 6.81 -10.16
CA GLY A 130 19.75 5.62 -11.02
C GLY A 130 18.38 4.97 -11.09
N ASN A 131 17.65 4.94 -9.98
CA ASN A 131 16.28 4.43 -9.93
C ASN A 131 15.35 5.22 -10.90
N GLY A 132 15.39 6.54 -10.87
CA GLY A 132 14.65 7.38 -11.81
C GLY A 132 15.10 7.21 -13.26
N ILE A 133 16.40 7.09 -13.51
CA ILE A 133 16.96 6.85 -14.86
C ILE A 133 16.50 5.50 -15.40
N LEU A 134 16.55 4.42 -14.62
CA LEU A 134 16.10 3.09 -15.04
C LEU A 134 14.61 3.06 -15.33
N GLY A 135 13.77 3.69 -14.51
CA GLY A 135 12.35 3.79 -14.78
C GLY A 135 12.05 4.53 -16.08
N THR A 136 12.76 5.63 -16.36
CA THR A 136 12.61 6.36 -17.64
C THR A 136 13.15 5.55 -18.83
N ALA A 137 14.25 4.80 -18.65
CA ALA A 137 14.77 3.90 -19.68
C ALA A 137 13.76 2.77 -19.99
N THR A 138 13.09 2.23 -18.98
CA THR A 138 12.01 1.24 -19.15
C THR A 138 10.85 1.80 -19.97
N LEU A 139 10.45 3.07 -19.73
CA LEU A 139 9.48 3.76 -20.58
C LEU A 139 9.97 3.82 -22.04
N GLY A 140 11.25 4.18 -22.27
CA GLY A 140 11.84 4.21 -23.61
C GLY A 140 11.77 2.86 -24.33
N LEU A 141 12.13 1.77 -23.62
CA LEU A 141 12.00 0.41 -24.16
C LEU A 141 10.53 0.09 -24.52
N GLY A 142 9.59 0.53 -23.68
CA GLY A 142 8.16 0.35 -23.94
C GLY A 142 7.66 1.09 -25.17
N LEU A 143 8.11 2.32 -25.39
CA LEU A 143 7.72 3.13 -26.54
C LEU A 143 8.23 2.54 -27.88
N VAL A 144 9.41 1.88 -27.87
CA VAL A 144 9.97 1.22 -29.08
C VAL A 144 9.52 -0.25 -29.25
N GLY A 145 8.66 -0.76 -28.37
CA GLY A 145 8.13 -2.13 -28.50
C GLY A 145 9.06 -3.22 -27.97
N ALA A 146 9.91 -2.90 -27.00
CA ALA A 146 10.91 -3.82 -26.44
C ALA A 146 10.63 -4.23 -24.97
N LEU A 147 9.36 -4.23 -24.53
CA LEU A 147 8.96 -4.71 -23.20
C LEU A 147 8.91 -6.25 -23.16
N THR A 148 10.08 -6.87 -23.31
CA THR A 148 10.27 -8.31 -23.17
C THR A 148 11.36 -8.58 -22.14
N GLY A 149 11.45 -9.80 -21.60
CA GLY A 149 12.47 -10.15 -20.60
C GLY A 149 13.92 -10.00 -21.11
N GLY A 150 14.17 -10.19 -22.39
CA GLY A 150 15.52 -10.18 -23.00
C GLY A 150 16.34 -8.92 -22.70
N PRO A 151 15.85 -7.70 -23.03
CA PRO A 151 16.57 -6.46 -22.75
C PRO A 151 16.90 -6.25 -21.26
N PHE A 152 16.00 -6.65 -20.35
CA PHE A 152 16.21 -6.52 -18.90
C PHE A 152 17.24 -7.52 -18.38
N TRP A 153 17.24 -8.77 -18.87
CA TRP A 153 18.30 -9.74 -18.60
C TRP A 153 19.65 -9.28 -19.15
N ALA A 154 19.68 -8.70 -20.35
CA ALA A 154 20.90 -8.15 -20.92
C ALA A 154 21.46 -6.98 -20.07
N LEU A 155 20.61 -6.09 -19.58
CA LEU A 155 21.03 -5.02 -18.66
C LEU A 155 21.62 -5.59 -17.36
N LEU A 156 21.02 -6.62 -16.79
CA LEU A 156 21.54 -7.28 -15.59
C LEU A 156 22.89 -7.97 -15.87
N ALA A 157 23.00 -8.69 -16.99
CA ALA A 157 24.23 -9.37 -17.38
C ALA A 157 25.39 -8.39 -17.64
N VAL A 158 25.12 -7.27 -18.33
CA VAL A 158 26.12 -6.20 -18.54
C VAL A 158 26.57 -5.60 -17.21
N ALA A 159 25.65 -5.37 -16.28
CA ALA A 159 25.99 -4.84 -14.96
C ALA A 159 26.86 -5.81 -14.14
N LEU A 160 26.51 -7.08 -14.14
CA LEU A 160 27.29 -8.13 -13.49
C LEU A 160 28.67 -8.28 -14.15
N GLY A 161 28.73 -8.25 -15.49
CA GLY A 161 29.99 -8.31 -16.26
C GLY A 161 30.91 -7.14 -15.98
N VAL A 162 30.38 -5.91 -15.99
CA VAL A 162 31.14 -4.69 -15.62
C VAL A 162 31.57 -4.72 -14.16
N GLY A 163 30.75 -5.29 -13.28
CA GLY A 163 31.08 -5.50 -11.89
C GLY A 163 32.22 -6.50 -11.70
N ALA A 164 32.14 -7.64 -12.37
CA ALA A 164 33.14 -8.70 -12.30
C ALA A 164 34.50 -8.26 -12.91
N ALA A 165 34.48 -7.62 -14.08
CA ALA A 165 35.67 -7.13 -14.76
C ALA A 165 36.47 -6.11 -13.94
N ARG A 166 35.85 -5.39 -13.03
CA ARG A 166 36.50 -4.42 -12.14
C ARG A 166 36.95 -4.98 -10.79
N GLY A 167 36.73 -6.26 -10.50
CA GLY A 167 37.30 -7.07 -9.38
C GLY A 167 37.13 -6.56 -7.94
N ARG A 168 36.58 -5.37 -7.73
CA ARG A 168 36.54 -4.68 -6.41
C ARG A 168 35.16 -4.14 -6.03
N TRP A 169 34.11 -4.40 -6.82
CA TRP A 169 32.82 -3.71 -6.65
C TRP A 169 32.05 -4.18 -5.41
N TRP A 170 32.20 -5.39 -4.95
CA TRP A 170 31.53 -5.93 -3.77
C TRP A 170 32.26 -5.64 -2.44
N ARG A 171 33.56 -5.38 -2.43
CA ARG A 171 34.26 -4.92 -1.23
C ARG A 171 34.00 -3.42 -0.95
N ALA A 172 33.80 -2.63 -1.99
CA ALA A 172 33.58 -1.19 -1.88
C ALA A 172 32.21 -0.78 -1.27
N PRO A 173 31.08 -1.43 -1.53
CA PRO A 173 29.80 -1.10 -0.88
C PRO A 173 29.84 -1.39 0.62
N TRP A 174 30.43 -2.51 1.06
CA TRP A 174 30.42 -2.92 2.46
C TRP A 174 31.33 -2.05 3.34
N THR A 175 32.53 -1.73 2.88
CA THR A 175 33.40 -0.78 3.55
C THR A 175 32.84 0.63 3.56
N ARG A 176 32.12 1.03 2.49
CA ARG A 176 31.49 2.35 2.40
C ARG A 176 30.16 2.41 3.16
N LEU A 177 29.45 1.32 3.28
CA LEU A 177 28.28 1.21 4.16
C LEU A 177 28.72 1.41 5.61
N LYS A 178 29.83 0.77 6.05
CA LYS A 178 30.42 0.98 7.37
C LYS A 178 30.84 2.44 7.62
N THR A 179 31.45 3.09 6.64
CA THR A 179 31.82 4.52 6.74
C THR A 179 30.62 5.45 6.59
N ALA A 180 29.62 5.09 5.77
CA ALA A 180 28.38 5.87 5.60
C ALA A 180 27.46 5.78 6.82
N THR A 181 27.42 4.64 7.49
CA THR A 181 26.63 4.43 8.73
C THR A 181 27.32 4.96 9.98
N GLY A 182 28.62 5.34 9.90
CA GLY A 182 29.39 5.83 11.07
C GLY A 182 29.66 4.74 12.11
N LEU A 183 29.54 3.45 11.74
CA LEU A 183 29.87 2.31 12.61
C LEU A 183 31.36 2.15 12.89
N THR A 184 32.24 2.85 12.13
CA THR A 184 33.66 3.02 12.46
C THR A 184 33.81 4.37 13.13
N GLY A 185 34.21 4.36 14.40
CA GLY A 185 34.42 5.55 15.26
C GLY A 185 35.59 6.41 14.83
N ASP A 186 35.54 6.98 13.63
CA ASP A 186 36.53 7.93 13.16
C ASP A 186 36.16 9.34 13.63
N SER A 187 36.74 9.77 14.75
CA SER A 187 36.53 11.04 15.41
C SER A 187 37.15 12.25 14.67
N SER A 188 37.84 12.02 13.55
CA SER A 188 38.59 13.07 12.84
C SER A 188 37.75 13.91 11.85
N LEU A 189 36.47 13.61 11.65
CA LEU A 189 35.58 14.31 10.69
C LEU A 189 34.74 15.44 11.31
N THR A 190 34.95 15.80 12.59
CA THR A 190 34.20 16.84 13.30
C THR A 190 34.85 18.21 13.33
N ALA A 191 36.05 18.35 12.81
CA ALA A 191 36.77 19.63 12.77
C ALA A 191 36.38 20.46 11.56
N GLY A 192 35.20 21.04 11.56
CA GLY A 192 34.76 21.97 10.49
C GLY A 192 33.27 22.21 10.38
N GLU A 193 32.45 21.35 10.98
CA GLU A 193 31.00 21.62 11.11
C GLU A 193 30.76 22.18 12.52
N GLY A 194 30.16 23.35 12.64
CA GLY A 194 29.96 24.10 13.88
C GLY A 194 29.72 23.20 15.07
N ALA A 195 30.47 23.44 16.13
CA ALA A 195 30.55 22.63 17.32
C ALA A 195 29.15 22.09 17.70
N PRO A 196 29.00 20.78 17.98
CA PRO A 196 27.75 20.31 18.56
C PRO A 196 27.49 21.15 19.80
N LEU A 197 26.27 21.68 19.91
CA LEU A 197 25.84 22.50 21.05
C LEU A 197 26.33 21.84 22.34
N SER A 198 27.36 22.40 22.94
CA SER A 198 27.97 21.87 24.15
C SER A 198 26.93 21.88 25.26
N MET A 199 26.67 20.73 25.81
CA MET A 199 25.73 20.55 26.91
C MET A 199 26.50 20.74 28.21
N SER A 200 26.33 21.87 28.87
CA SER A 200 26.83 22.08 30.25
C SER A 200 26.08 21.18 31.23
N GLY A 201 26.79 20.57 32.16
CA GLY A 201 26.25 19.59 33.09
C GLY A 201 25.29 20.17 34.14
N PRO A 202 24.47 19.33 34.75
CA PRO A 202 23.39 19.71 35.65
C PRO A 202 23.83 19.97 37.10
N GLY A 203 23.16 20.91 37.73
CA GLY A 203 23.32 21.22 39.16
C GLY A 203 22.59 20.24 40.09
N ARG A 204 22.98 20.25 41.37
CA ARG A 204 22.59 19.30 42.44
C ARG A 204 21.10 19.14 42.80
N LEU A 205 20.15 19.74 42.08
CA LEU A 205 18.68 19.69 42.39
C LEU A 205 17.89 18.67 41.57
N GLU A 206 18.49 17.73 40.87
CA GLU A 206 17.84 16.89 39.86
C GLU A 206 17.19 15.61 40.41
N TRP A 207 17.37 15.29 41.67
CA TRP A 207 16.76 14.10 42.27
C TRP A 207 15.23 14.26 42.55
N LEU A 208 14.79 15.46 42.81
CA LEU A 208 13.36 15.75 43.11
C LEU A 208 12.47 15.48 41.86
N PRO A 209 12.80 15.96 40.64
CA PRO A 209 12.04 15.62 39.45
C PRO A 209 12.08 14.12 39.08
N LEU A 210 13.22 13.46 39.33
CA LEU A 210 13.35 12.01 39.10
C LEU A 210 12.45 11.22 40.08
N GLY A 211 12.42 11.62 41.35
CA GLY A 211 11.52 11.06 42.37
C GLY A 211 10.04 11.29 42.03
N LEU A 212 9.70 12.48 41.55
CA LEU A 212 8.33 12.80 41.14
C LEU A 212 7.92 12.06 39.87
N CYS A 213 8.82 11.95 38.90
CA CYS A 213 8.59 11.15 37.68
C CYS A 213 8.51 9.66 37.99
N ALA A 214 9.33 9.17 38.91
CA ALA A 214 9.24 7.79 39.42
C ALA A 214 7.90 7.57 40.15
N ALA A 215 7.46 8.55 40.97
CA ALA A 215 6.18 8.50 41.65
C ALA A 215 4.98 8.60 40.71
N VAL A 216 5.03 9.47 39.71
CA VAL A 216 4.01 9.57 38.65
C VAL A 216 4.01 8.31 37.77
N SER A 217 5.19 7.79 37.42
CA SER A 217 5.29 6.51 36.72
C SER A 217 4.78 5.35 37.55
N ALA A 218 5.09 5.33 38.87
CA ALA A 218 4.55 4.33 39.79
C ALA A 218 3.04 4.48 39.98
N ALA A 219 2.51 5.70 40.05
CA ALA A 219 1.08 5.96 40.11
C ALA A 219 0.37 5.59 38.79
N CYS A 220 0.98 5.89 37.63
CA CYS A 220 0.48 5.45 36.34
C CYS A 220 0.56 3.92 36.19
N LEU A 221 1.62 3.28 36.65
CA LEU A 221 1.75 1.83 36.71
C LEU A 221 0.77 1.20 37.70
N ALA A 222 0.54 1.81 38.87
CA ALA A 222 -0.47 1.36 39.81
C ALA A 222 -1.88 1.57 39.26
N GLY A 223 -2.18 2.72 38.63
CA GLY A 223 -3.42 2.96 37.94
C GLY A 223 -3.65 2.02 36.76
N LEU A 224 -2.61 1.74 35.98
CA LEU A 224 -2.62 0.73 34.94
C LEU A 224 -2.79 -0.67 35.53
N GLY A 225 -2.12 -0.96 36.65
CA GLY A 225 -2.28 -2.21 37.41
C GLY A 225 -3.72 -2.43 37.90
N LEU A 226 -4.37 -1.38 38.44
CA LEU A 226 -5.75 -1.43 38.83
C LEU A 226 -6.72 -1.56 37.64
N LEU A 227 -6.44 -0.89 36.52
CA LEU A 227 -7.17 -1.06 35.27
C LEU A 227 -6.99 -2.46 34.70
N VAL A 228 -5.76 -2.98 34.72
CA VAL A 228 -5.44 -4.35 34.36
C VAL A 228 -6.13 -5.34 35.28
N GLU A 229 -6.09 -5.13 36.59
CA GLU A 229 -6.79 -5.99 37.56
C GLU A 229 -8.31 -5.96 37.37
N ALA A 230 -8.91 -4.78 37.17
CA ALA A 230 -10.34 -4.64 36.87
C ALA A 230 -10.71 -5.31 35.53
N TYR A 231 -9.86 -5.21 34.52
CA TYR A 231 -9.99 -5.86 33.23
C TYR A 231 -9.86 -7.38 33.36
N LEU A 232 -8.83 -7.85 34.08
CA LEU A 232 -8.57 -9.28 34.33
C LEU A 232 -9.73 -9.94 35.07
N ARG A 233 -10.28 -9.27 36.10
CA ARG A 233 -11.46 -9.75 36.84
C ARG A 233 -12.72 -9.81 35.97
N ARG A 234 -12.85 -8.90 35.01
CA ARG A 234 -14.02 -8.80 34.13
C ARG A 234 -14.00 -9.80 32.98
N HIS A 235 -12.81 -10.24 32.55
CA HIS A 235 -12.60 -11.05 31.34
C HIS A 235 -11.95 -12.42 31.55
N ALA A 236 -11.78 -12.86 32.76
CA ALA A 236 -11.20 -14.17 33.13
C ALA A 236 -9.84 -14.45 32.43
N VAL A 237 -8.93 -13.49 32.48
CA VAL A 237 -7.63 -13.51 31.78
C VAL A 237 -6.64 -14.49 32.45
N SER A 238 -5.91 -15.23 31.64
CA SER A 238 -4.89 -16.18 32.12
C SER A 238 -3.61 -15.51 32.64
N TRP A 239 -2.84 -16.23 33.48
CA TRP A 239 -1.55 -15.75 34.01
C TRP A 239 -0.53 -15.37 32.91
N GLY A 240 -0.61 -16.01 31.73
CA GLY A 240 0.25 -15.67 30.58
C GLY A 240 -0.09 -14.29 29.98
N GLU A 241 -1.35 -13.94 29.94
CA GLU A 241 -1.82 -12.63 29.46
C GLU A 241 -1.44 -11.50 30.44
N ALA A 242 -1.59 -11.77 31.74
CA ALA A 242 -1.13 -10.84 32.79
C ALA A 242 0.39 -10.62 32.70
N GLY A 243 1.16 -11.68 32.49
CA GLY A 243 2.61 -11.61 32.30
C GLY A 243 3.01 -10.79 31.07
N PHE A 244 2.29 -10.94 29.97
CA PHE A 244 2.50 -10.15 28.74
C PHE A 244 2.21 -8.65 28.96
N LEU A 245 1.09 -8.30 29.62
CA LEU A 245 0.76 -6.92 29.94
C LEU A 245 1.79 -6.28 30.86
N LEU A 246 2.27 -7.00 31.87
CA LEU A 246 3.35 -6.55 32.75
C LEU A 246 4.66 -6.34 31.99
N ALA A 247 5.04 -7.25 31.10
CA ALA A 247 6.21 -7.10 30.26
C ALA A 247 6.10 -5.89 29.34
N TRP A 248 4.94 -5.63 28.79
CA TRP A 248 4.67 -4.48 27.93
C TRP A 248 4.70 -3.15 28.72
N ALA A 249 4.09 -3.11 29.92
CA ALA A 249 4.17 -1.96 30.82
C ALA A 249 5.60 -1.67 31.26
N ALA A 250 6.39 -2.72 31.56
CA ALA A 250 7.80 -2.59 31.89
C ALA A 250 8.63 -2.06 30.72
N ALA A 251 8.38 -2.55 29.51
CA ALA A 251 9.01 -2.03 28.30
C ALA A 251 8.66 -0.56 28.05
N ALA A 252 7.40 -0.17 28.21
CA ALA A 252 6.96 1.22 28.07
C ALA A 252 7.61 2.13 29.13
N ALA A 253 7.69 1.69 30.38
CA ALA A 253 8.39 2.41 31.46
C ALA A 253 9.90 2.54 31.18
N LEU A 254 10.54 1.50 30.66
CA LEU A 254 11.96 1.53 30.29
C LEU A 254 12.18 2.53 29.14
N ILE A 255 11.36 2.50 28.11
CA ILE A 255 11.42 3.43 26.98
C ILE A 255 11.24 4.87 27.48
N TRP A 256 10.26 5.12 28.34
CA TRP A 256 10.06 6.41 29.00
C TRP A 256 11.35 6.85 29.73
N CYS A 257 11.88 6.01 30.63
CA CYS A 257 13.07 6.36 31.39
C CYS A 257 14.28 6.66 30.50
N LEU A 258 14.47 5.88 29.45
CA LEU A 258 15.55 6.10 28.49
C LEU A 258 15.41 7.41 27.74
N LEU A 259 14.21 7.70 27.21
CA LEU A 259 13.92 8.94 26.49
C LEU A 259 13.98 10.15 27.40
N TYR A 260 13.45 10.06 28.64
CA TYR A 260 13.53 11.13 29.63
C TYR A 260 14.99 11.48 29.94
N ARG A 261 15.85 10.45 30.14
CA ARG A 261 17.27 10.64 30.33
C ARG A 261 17.98 11.18 29.09
N MET A 262 17.55 10.81 27.88
CA MET A 262 18.06 11.38 26.64
C MET A 262 17.90 12.91 26.61
N PHE A 263 16.73 13.37 26.95
CA PHE A 263 16.43 14.80 26.97
C PHE A 263 17.09 15.52 28.17
N ALA A 264 17.50 14.79 29.22
CA ALA A 264 18.08 15.36 30.43
C ALA A 264 19.62 15.48 30.44
N SER A 265 20.38 14.61 29.77
CA SER A 265 21.85 14.62 29.88
C SER A 265 22.61 13.94 28.75
N SER A 266 23.90 14.28 28.61
CA SER A 266 24.59 14.29 27.31
C SER A 266 25.46 13.08 26.92
N ARG A 267 25.87 12.12 27.71
CA ARG A 267 26.88 11.14 27.21
C ARG A 267 26.66 9.66 27.53
N ILE A 268 26.31 9.31 28.74
CA ILE A 268 26.22 7.88 29.12
C ILE A 268 24.94 7.24 28.61
N VAL A 269 23.89 8.03 28.48
CA VAL A 269 22.57 7.63 28.03
C VAL A 269 22.45 7.60 26.50
N GLY A 270 23.31 8.30 25.76
CA GLY A 270 23.30 8.35 24.31
C GLY A 270 23.34 6.96 23.66
N ARG A 271 24.22 6.08 24.10
CA ARG A 271 24.35 4.73 23.52
C ARG A 271 23.12 3.86 23.75
N SER A 272 22.52 3.94 24.94
CA SER A 272 21.28 3.17 25.24
C SER A 272 20.09 3.68 24.47
N VAL A 273 19.98 5.01 24.27
CA VAL A 273 18.94 5.61 23.44
C VAL A 273 19.15 5.31 21.96
N ASP A 274 20.38 5.40 21.47
CA ASP A 274 20.70 5.02 20.10
C ASP A 274 20.33 3.56 19.84
N ALA A 275 20.62 2.66 20.78
CA ALA A 275 20.23 1.25 20.71
C ALA A 275 18.70 1.07 20.68
N LEU A 276 17.96 1.82 21.52
CA LEU A 276 16.50 1.81 21.51
C LEU A 276 15.93 2.30 20.17
N LEU A 277 16.42 3.43 19.65
CA LEU A 277 15.95 3.98 18.37
C LEU A 277 16.29 3.04 17.22
N VAL A 278 17.46 2.43 17.21
CA VAL A 278 17.85 1.40 16.24
C VAL A 278 16.94 0.18 16.36
N ALA A 279 16.61 -0.26 17.58
CA ALA A 279 15.68 -1.38 17.78
C ALA A 279 14.29 -1.07 17.22
N VAL A 280 13.73 0.13 17.47
CA VAL A 280 12.43 0.55 16.89
C VAL A 280 12.50 0.57 15.37
N ILE A 281 13.55 1.18 14.80
CA ILE A 281 13.78 1.20 13.35
C ILE A 281 13.84 -0.23 12.79
N ALA A 282 14.59 -1.11 13.44
CA ALA A 282 14.75 -2.50 13.04
C ALA A 282 13.41 -3.27 13.13
N ILE A 283 12.64 -3.09 14.21
CA ILE A 283 11.31 -3.71 14.37
C ILE A 283 10.40 -3.32 13.20
N VAL A 284 10.34 -2.04 12.85
CA VAL A 284 9.48 -1.58 11.74
C VAL A 284 10.00 -2.09 10.40
N ILE A 285 11.29 -1.94 10.10
CA ILE A 285 11.87 -2.35 8.80
C ILE A 285 11.77 -3.87 8.62
N VAL A 286 12.24 -4.65 9.60
CA VAL A 286 12.21 -6.13 9.54
C VAL A 286 10.77 -6.62 9.66
N GLY A 287 9.98 -5.95 10.50
CA GLY A 287 8.57 -6.22 10.68
C GLY A 287 7.80 -6.18 9.38
N ASN A 288 8.05 -5.22 8.52
CA ASN A 288 7.40 -5.07 7.23
C ASN A 288 8.07 -5.85 6.09
N PHE A 289 9.26 -6.43 6.32
CA PHE A 289 9.96 -7.20 5.31
C PHE A 289 9.25 -8.51 4.96
N LEU A 290 8.78 -9.24 5.97
CA LEU A 290 8.09 -10.51 5.74
C LEU A 290 6.77 -10.35 4.97
N PRO A 291 5.87 -9.42 5.32
CA PRO A 291 4.67 -9.15 4.54
C PRO A 291 4.94 -8.70 3.10
N ALA A 292 6.10 -8.11 2.84
CA ALA A 292 6.46 -7.71 1.48
C ALA A 292 6.66 -8.90 0.52
N PHE A 293 6.78 -10.13 1.04
CA PHE A 293 6.81 -11.36 0.24
C PHE A 293 5.43 -11.90 -0.12
N GLU A 294 4.37 -11.41 0.50
CA GLU A 294 3.02 -11.83 0.14
C GLU A 294 2.68 -11.45 -1.29
N PRO A 295 1.89 -12.25 -2.01
CA PRO A 295 1.32 -11.82 -3.27
C PRO A 295 0.50 -10.55 -3.07
N GLU A 296 0.37 -9.76 -4.12
CA GLU A 296 -0.38 -8.51 -4.05
C GLU A 296 -1.88 -8.76 -3.90
N TRP A 297 -2.52 -7.96 -3.06
CA TRP A 297 -3.95 -8.05 -2.78
C TRP A 297 -4.66 -6.70 -2.75
N PHE A 298 -3.91 -5.58 -2.75
CA PHE A 298 -4.48 -4.26 -2.64
C PHE A 298 -5.10 -3.78 -3.95
N TYR A 299 -6.29 -3.19 -3.86
CA TYR A 299 -7.12 -2.80 -5.00
C TYR A 299 -6.35 -1.95 -6.03
N ASP A 300 -5.77 -0.80 -5.63
CA ASP A 300 -5.06 0.08 -6.56
C ASP A 300 -3.92 -0.65 -7.29
N SER A 301 -3.20 -1.53 -6.59
CA SER A 301 -2.12 -2.34 -7.16
C SER A 301 -2.64 -3.29 -8.23
N LEU A 302 -3.80 -3.95 -7.98
CA LEU A 302 -4.41 -4.94 -8.86
C LEU A 302 -5.14 -4.32 -10.05
N VAL A 303 -5.54 -3.03 -9.92
CA VAL A 303 -6.27 -2.28 -10.97
C VAL A 303 -5.31 -1.57 -11.92
N TYR A 304 -4.26 -0.89 -11.41
CA TYR A 304 -3.42 -0.09 -12.29
C TYR A 304 -1.91 -0.09 -11.99
N HIS A 305 -1.45 -0.09 -10.73
CA HIS A 305 0.00 0.00 -10.46
C HIS A 305 0.79 -1.21 -10.99
N LEU A 306 0.20 -2.40 -10.99
CA LEU A 306 0.78 -3.60 -11.57
C LEU A 306 0.05 -4.06 -12.84
N ALA A 307 -1.29 -3.88 -12.90
CA ALA A 307 -2.10 -4.38 -13.99
C ALA A 307 -1.85 -3.64 -15.33
N VAL A 308 -1.63 -2.33 -15.31
CA VAL A 308 -1.30 -1.56 -16.52
C VAL A 308 0.09 -1.91 -17.05
N PRO A 309 1.16 -1.93 -16.25
CA PRO A 309 2.46 -2.45 -16.66
C PRO A 309 2.40 -3.86 -17.24
N GLU A 310 1.69 -4.76 -16.58
CA GLU A 310 1.54 -6.14 -17.02
C GLU A 310 0.84 -6.21 -18.40
N GLN A 311 -0.20 -5.41 -18.60
CA GLN A 311 -0.89 -5.35 -19.89
C GLN A 311 0.02 -4.82 -21.01
N TRP A 312 0.88 -3.83 -20.75
CA TRP A 312 1.87 -3.35 -21.69
C TRP A 312 2.95 -4.41 -21.99
N ILE A 313 3.32 -5.25 -21.01
CA ILE A 313 4.23 -6.38 -21.24
C ILE A 313 3.58 -7.42 -22.15
N VAL A 314 2.30 -7.76 -21.94
CA VAL A 314 1.53 -8.66 -22.83
C VAL A 314 1.44 -8.12 -24.26
N GLU A 315 1.36 -6.82 -24.45
CA GLU A 315 1.38 -6.16 -25.76
C GLU A 315 2.80 -5.90 -26.27
N HIS A 316 3.84 -6.19 -25.48
CA HIS A 316 5.28 -5.92 -25.71
C HIS A 316 5.62 -4.43 -25.89
N LYS A 317 4.69 -3.53 -25.75
CA LYS A 317 4.85 -2.08 -25.93
C LYS A 317 3.84 -1.27 -25.13
N ILE A 318 4.20 -0.01 -24.89
CA ILE A 318 3.26 0.97 -24.34
C ILE A 318 2.28 1.39 -25.42
N VAL A 319 1.03 1.02 -25.23
CA VAL A 319 -0.10 1.36 -26.10
C VAL A 319 -1.16 2.11 -25.33
N ARG A 320 -2.01 2.84 -26.05
CA ARG A 320 -3.19 3.43 -25.45
C ARG A 320 -4.14 2.32 -24.97
N LEU A 321 -4.42 2.33 -23.68
CA LEU A 321 -5.43 1.48 -23.07
C LEU A 321 -6.72 2.33 -22.93
N ALA A 322 -7.52 2.33 -23.98
CA ALA A 322 -8.71 3.19 -24.08
C ALA A 322 -9.80 2.92 -23.02
N HIS A 323 -9.60 1.90 -22.21
CA HIS A 323 -10.50 1.39 -21.20
C HIS A 323 -9.89 1.43 -19.80
N THR A 324 -8.78 2.19 -19.61
CA THR A 324 -8.11 2.29 -18.32
C THR A 324 -7.65 3.72 -18.10
N PHE A 325 -8.48 4.50 -17.41
CA PHE A 325 -8.26 5.89 -17.03
C PHE A 325 -6.86 6.14 -16.46
N PHE A 326 -6.45 5.30 -15.50
CA PHE A 326 -5.20 5.45 -14.77
C PHE A 326 -3.94 5.34 -15.65
N SER A 327 -4.00 4.62 -16.78
CA SER A 327 -2.84 4.41 -17.68
C SER A 327 -2.28 5.71 -18.25
N ASN A 328 -3.03 6.82 -18.16
CA ASN A 328 -2.68 8.09 -18.77
C ASN A 328 -1.93 9.03 -17.81
N PHE A 329 -1.85 8.71 -16.52
CA PHE A 329 -1.05 9.47 -15.55
C PHE A 329 0.46 9.29 -15.74
N PRO A 330 1.29 10.11 -15.05
CA PRO A 330 2.70 9.82 -14.88
C PRO A 330 2.90 8.46 -14.20
N PHE A 331 3.86 7.66 -14.67
CA PHE A 331 4.01 6.24 -14.30
C PHE A 331 5.47 5.84 -14.04
N LEU A 332 6.30 6.77 -13.54
CA LEU A 332 7.72 6.49 -13.32
C LEU A 332 7.94 5.32 -12.34
N GLN A 333 7.17 5.27 -11.27
CA GLN A 333 7.27 4.18 -10.29
C GLN A 333 6.83 2.85 -10.89
N GLU A 334 5.76 2.85 -11.65
CA GLU A 334 5.23 1.66 -12.31
C GLU A 334 6.18 1.15 -13.41
N MET A 335 6.96 2.03 -14.05
CA MET A 335 8.04 1.58 -14.96
C MET A 335 9.17 0.88 -14.22
N GLN A 336 9.42 1.23 -12.95
CA GLN A 336 10.36 0.48 -12.12
C GLN A 336 9.80 -0.91 -11.78
N TYR A 337 8.49 -1.02 -11.55
CA TYR A 337 7.79 -2.30 -11.36
C TYR A 337 7.79 -3.14 -12.64
N THR A 338 7.59 -2.49 -13.80
CA THR A 338 7.66 -3.13 -15.13
C THR A 338 8.97 -3.87 -15.34
N PHE A 339 10.09 -3.35 -14.81
CA PHE A 339 11.38 -4.03 -14.88
C PHE A 339 11.33 -5.45 -14.31
N PHE A 340 10.72 -5.61 -13.14
CA PHE A 340 10.60 -6.91 -12.47
C PHE A 340 9.54 -7.79 -13.12
N LEU A 341 8.39 -7.21 -13.47
CA LEU A 341 7.30 -7.92 -14.12
C LEU A 341 7.73 -8.51 -15.47
N ALA A 342 8.54 -7.79 -16.26
CA ALA A 342 9.08 -8.27 -17.52
C ALA A 342 10.07 -9.44 -17.34
N LEU A 343 10.68 -9.57 -16.17
CA LEU A 343 11.49 -10.71 -15.76
C LEU A 343 10.67 -11.88 -15.16
N GLY A 344 9.32 -11.74 -15.15
CA GLY A 344 8.42 -12.75 -14.61
C GLY A 344 8.32 -12.76 -13.08
N GLU A 345 8.60 -11.61 -12.43
CA GLU A 345 8.68 -11.50 -10.97
C GLU A 345 7.68 -10.47 -10.45
N ASP A 346 6.73 -10.88 -9.62
CA ASP A 346 5.63 -10.04 -9.14
C ASP A 346 5.70 -9.69 -7.64
N VAL A 347 6.63 -10.27 -6.90
CA VAL A 347 6.93 -9.92 -5.50
C VAL A 347 7.95 -8.78 -5.39
N ALA A 348 8.94 -8.78 -6.30
CA ALA A 348 10.02 -7.78 -6.30
C ALA A 348 9.53 -6.32 -6.41
N PRO A 349 8.44 -5.96 -7.11
CA PRO A 349 7.83 -4.63 -7.06
C PRO A 349 7.51 -4.17 -5.64
N LYS A 350 6.88 -5.02 -4.83
CA LYS A 350 6.55 -4.72 -3.42
C LYS A 350 7.80 -4.57 -2.57
N LEU A 351 8.78 -5.46 -2.76
CA LEU A 351 10.08 -5.35 -2.10
C LEU A 351 10.83 -4.06 -2.46
N LEU A 352 10.70 -3.58 -3.71
CA LEU A 352 11.25 -2.27 -4.09
C LEU A 352 10.55 -1.14 -3.33
N HIS A 353 9.22 -1.15 -3.25
CA HIS A 353 8.46 -0.14 -2.52
C HIS A 353 8.82 -0.11 -1.04
N TRP A 354 8.94 -1.29 -0.39
CA TRP A 354 9.44 -1.44 0.96
C TRP A 354 10.87 -0.86 1.12
N ALA A 355 11.78 -1.20 0.21
CA ALA A 355 13.16 -0.70 0.25
C ALA A 355 13.22 0.83 0.11
N GLN A 356 12.35 1.43 -0.73
CA GLN A 356 12.25 2.88 -0.90
C GLN A 356 11.81 3.57 0.40
N GLY A 357 10.90 2.97 1.18
CA GLY A 357 10.53 3.45 2.51
C GLY A 357 11.72 3.46 3.47
N GLY A 358 12.52 2.40 3.50
CA GLY A 358 13.76 2.33 4.28
C GLY A 358 14.81 3.35 3.83
N LEU A 359 14.94 3.57 2.52
CA LEU A 359 15.85 4.57 1.95
C LEU A 359 15.38 6.01 2.23
N ALA A 360 14.07 6.26 2.26
CA ALA A 360 13.51 7.55 2.69
C ALA A 360 13.78 7.81 4.17
N ALA A 361 13.63 6.80 5.03
CA ALA A 361 14.01 6.88 6.44
C ALA A 361 15.51 7.17 6.62
N TRP A 362 16.36 6.56 5.81
CA TRP A 362 17.80 6.89 5.79
C TRP A 362 18.04 8.34 5.34
N GLY A 363 17.26 8.85 4.38
CA GLY A 363 17.27 10.28 4.00
C GLY A 363 16.92 11.19 5.17
N SER A 364 15.86 10.89 5.92
CA SER A 364 15.47 11.61 7.14
C SER A 364 16.55 11.54 8.21
N TYR A 365 17.16 10.36 8.43
CA TYR A 365 18.32 10.20 9.30
C TYR A 365 19.49 11.09 8.88
N ALA A 366 19.84 11.09 7.58
CA ALA A 366 20.98 11.85 7.07
C ALA A 366 20.79 13.35 7.24
N LEU A 367 19.58 13.85 7.01
CA LEU A 367 19.21 15.24 7.21
C LEU A 367 19.17 15.59 8.71
N GLY A 368 18.53 14.77 9.52
CA GLY A 368 18.47 14.93 10.98
C GLY A 368 19.86 14.90 11.62
N ARG A 369 20.72 13.97 11.20
CA ARG A 369 22.12 13.91 11.67
C ARG A 369 22.91 15.17 11.35
N ALA A 370 22.69 15.76 10.18
CA ALA A 370 23.38 16.99 9.80
C ALA A 370 22.94 18.23 10.63
N LEU A 371 21.77 18.17 11.26
CA LEU A 371 21.19 19.25 12.05
C LEU A 371 21.28 19.03 13.56
N LEU A 372 21.13 17.79 14.01
CA LEU A 372 20.91 17.41 15.40
C LEU A 372 21.95 16.39 15.95
N GLY A 373 22.88 15.94 15.11
CA GLY A 373 23.80 14.85 15.46
C GLY A 373 23.20 13.46 15.27
N HIS A 374 23.96 12.42 15.67
CA HIS A 374 23.60 11.01 15.41
C HIS A 374 22.25 10.61 16.00
N THR A 375 22.07 10.81 17.29
CA THR A 375 20.82 10.49 18.01
C THR A 375 19.63 11.24 17.44
N GLY A 376 19.77 12.52 17.11
CA GLY A 376 18.72 13.32 16.47
C GLY A 376 18.34 12.81 15.06
N GLY A 377 19.32 12.28 14.33
CA GLY A 377 19.07 11.61 13.06
C GLY A 377 18.28 10.31 13.23
N LEU A 378 18.70 9.47 14.21
CA LEU A 378 17.95 8.23 14.53
C LEU A 378 16.52 8.54 14.99
N LEU A 379 16.34 9.57 15.81
CA LEU A 379 15.00 10.01 16.25
C LEU A 379 14.13 10.43 15.07
N ALA A 380 14.66 11.21 14.12
CA ALA A 380 13.92 11.61 12.92
C ALA A 380 13.51 10.40 12.07
N ALA A 381 14.40 9.45 11.84
CA ALA A 381 14.08 8.23 11.11
C ALA A 381 13.04 7.37 11.84
N ALA A 382 13.18 7.21 13.16
CA ALA A 382 12.24 6.46 13.99
C ALA A 382 10.84 7.10 13.99
N ILE A 383 10.72 8.44 14.11
CA ILE A 383 9.45 9.17 14.02
C ILE A 383 8.80 8.96 12.64
N PHE A 384 9.58 9.02 11.55
CA PHE A 384 9.06 8.79 10.20
C PHE A 384 8.53 7.37 10.04
N LEU A 385 9.31 6.36 10.43
CA LEU A 385 8.93 4.96 10.31
C LEU A 385 7.75 4.57 11.21
N SER A 386 7.60 5.25 12.35
CA SER A 386 6.52 4.98 13.31
C SER A 386 5.18 5.60 12.92
N GLN A 387 5.04 6.21 11.73
CA GLN A 387 3.74 6.64 11.23
C GLN A 387 2.86 5.43 10.91
N PRO A 388 1.59 5.38 11.36
CA PRO A 388 0.72 4.24 11.06
C PRO A 388 0.57 3.94 9.57
N THR A 389 0.52 4.99 8.74
CA THR A 389 0.48 4.89 7.27
C THR A 389 1.69 4.16 6.68
N MET A 390 2.88 4.26 7.31
CA MET A 390 4.09 3.58 6.85
C MET A 390 3.92 2.06 6.82
N ARG A 391 3.36 1.51 7.91
CA ARG A 391 3.10 0.07 8.02
C ARG A 391 2.29 -0.43 6.83
N PHE A 392 1.21 0.26 6.50
CA PHE A 392 0.35 -0.14 5.41
C PHE A 392 1.05 -0.02 4.05
N LEU A 393 1.74 1.10 3.78
CA LEU A 393 2.44 1.34 2.52
C LEU A 393 3.56 0.33 2.26
N HIS A 394 4.20 -0.21 3.31
CA HIS A 394 5.23 -1.25 3.16
C HIS A 394 4.68 -2.61 2.70
N HIS A 395 3.37 -2.87 2.89
CA HIS A 395 2.74 -4.16 2.57
C HIS A 395 2.11 -4.22 1.18
N ILE A 396 2.07 -3.10 0.45
CA ILE A 396 1.38 -2.97 -0.83
C ILE A 396 2.26 -2.31 -1.88
N THR A 397 1.94 -2.56 -3.14
CA THR A 397 2.66 -1.99 -4.26
C THR A 397 2.01 -0.69 -4.71
N MET A 398 2.48 0.42 -4.14
CA MET A 398 2.00 1.78 -4.37
C MET A 398 3.13 2.68 -4.90
N VAL A 399 2.94 3.99 -4.87
CA VAL A 399 3.92 4.97 -5.38
C VAL A 399 4.43 5.96 -4.33
N GLU A 400 3.76 6.04 -3.19
CA GLU A 400 4.01 7.06 -2.16
C GLU A 400 5.40 6.97 -1.55
N LEU A 401 5.93 5.75 -1.30
CA LEU A 401 7.28 5.60 -0.72
C LEU A 401 8.38 5.96 -1.73
N GLY A 402 8.17 5.65 -3.02
CA GLY A 402 9.08 6.09 -4.09
C GLY A 402 9.10 7.61 -4.26
N MET A 403 7.93 8.24 -4.22
CA MET A 403 7.80 9.70 -4.27
C MET A 403 8.42 10.35 -3.02
N THR A 404 8.12 9.83 -1.82
CA THR A 404 8.74 10.27 -0.55
C THR A 404 10.25 10.23 -0.62
N TRP A 405 10.80 9.15 -1.16
CA TRP A 405 12.23 9.01 -1.33
C TRP A 405 12.81 10.06 -2.28
N CYS A 406 12.18 10.31 -3.42
CA CYS A 406 12.58 11.39 -4.32
C CYS A 406 12.54 12.76 -3.64
N GLU A 407 11.50 13.08 -2.89
CA GLU A 407 11.36 14.38 -2.21
C GLU A 407 12.37 14.58 -1.09
N ILE A 408 12.69 13.58 -0.29
CA ILE A 408 13.75 13.72 0.72
C ILE A 408 15.13 13.85 0.09
N LEU A 409 15.40 13.19 -1.04
CA LEU A 409 16.65 13.35 -1.77
C LEU A 409 16.76 14.75 -2.43
N ALA A 410 15.65 15.25 -2.98
CA ALA A 410 15.57 16.64 -3.45
C ALA A 410 15.87 17.62 -2.32
N THR A 411 15.28 17.40 -1.14
CA THR A 411 15.51 18.21 0.07
C THR A 411 16.99 18.17 0.49
N LEU A 412 17.62 17.01 0.48
CA LEU A 412 19.04 16.90 0.79
C LEU A 412 19.91 17.70 -0.18
N ALA A 413 19.65 17.60 -1.48
CA ALA A 413 20.35 18.38 -2.49
C ALA A 413 20.07 19.89 -2.33
N PHE A 414 18.82 20.26 -2.09
CA PHE A 414 18.39 21.64 -1.89
C PHE A 414 19.03 22.28 -0.65
N VAL A 415 19.05 21.59 0.49
CA VAL A 415 19.72 22.05 1.71
C VAL A 415 21.23 22.23 1.50
N ARG A 416 21.84 21.40 0.66
CA ARG A 416 23.24 21.61 0.25
C ARG A 416 23.43 22.88 -0.57
N ALA A 417 22.54 23.16 -1.52
CA ALA A 417 22.55 24.42 -2.26
C ALA A 417 22.39 25.64 -1.33
N MET A 418 21.51 25.56 -0.33
CA MET A 418 21.29 26.64 0.66
C MET A 418 22.50 26.87 1.57
N LYS A 419 23.26 25.86 1.93
CA LYS A 419 24.47 25.97 2.76
C LYS A 419 25.67 26.54 2.04
N TRP A 420 25.58 26.78 0.75
CA TRP A 420 26.70 27.30 -0.09
C TRP A 420 27.40 28.57 0.44
N VAL A 421 26.68 29.44 1.13
CA VAL A 421 27.26 30.67 1.69
C VAL A 421 28.39 30.40 2.70
N ARG A 422 28.53 29.16 3.18
CA ARG A 422 29.58 28.69 4.09
C ARG A 422 30.44 27.56 3.50
N ALA A 423 30.31 27.34 2.17
CA ALA A 423 31.00 26.21 1.52
C ALA A 423 32.52 26.44 1.51
N THR A 424 33.25 25.39 1.79
CA THR A 424 34.71 25.33 1.58
C THR A 424 35.01 25.19 0.09
N ALA A 425 36.23 25.57 -0.34
CA ALA A 425 36.66 25.49 -1.75
C ALA A 425 36.52 24.13 -2.41
N ASN A 426 36.27 23.07 -1.62
CA ASN A 426 36.16 21.70 -2.06
C ASN A 426 34.71 21.20 -2.27
N GLU A 427 33.67 22.04 -2.04
CA GLU A 427 32.28 21.67 -2.27
C GLU A 427 31.78 22.06 -3.65
N PRO A 428 30.92 21.26 -4.31
CA PRO A 428 30.30 21.62 -5.58
C PRO A 428 29.51 22.95 -5.48
N PRO A 429 29.45 23.74 -6.55
CA PRO A 429 28.72 25.01 -6.57
C PRO A 429 27.22 24.80 -6.37
N PRO A 430 26.46 25.82 -5.89
CA PRO A 430 25.04 25.68 -5.60
C PRO A 430 24.21 25.28 -6.81
N LEU A 431 24.59 25.74 -8.02
CA LEU A 431 23.89 25.35 -9.25
C LEU A 431 23.96 23.84 -9.52
N ALA A 432 25.07 23.19 -9.19
CA ALA A 432 25.20 21.76 -9.33
C ALA A 432 24.27 21.01 -8.36
N TRP A 433 24.08 21.53 -7.16
CA TRP A 433 23.12 20.96 -6.21
C TRP A 433 21.67 21.25 -6.59
N LEU A 434 21.38 22.43 -7.14
CA LEU A 434 20.06 22.75 -7.70
C LEU A 434 19.76 21.88 -8.93
N PHE A 435 20.75 21.56 -9.74
CA PHE A 435 20.65 20.61 -10.82
C PHE A 435 20.20 19.22 -10.31
N VAL A 436 20.88 18.69 -9.28
CA VAL A 436 20.53 17.40 -8.68
C VAL A 436 19.13 17.45 -8.06
N ALA A 437 18.76 18.56 -7.39
CA ALA A 437 17.40 18.75 -6.87
C ALA A 437 16.37 18.72 -8.00
N GLY A 438 16.63 19.38 -9.13
CA GLY A 438 15.76 19.40 -10.31
C GLY A 438 15.50 18.02 -10.89
N TRP A 439 16.47 17.12 -10.88
CA TRP A 439 16.25 15.72 -11.26
C TRP A 439 15.23 15.03 -10.36
N PHE A 440 15.40 15.14 -9.06
CA PHE A 440 14.47 14.54 -8.11
C PHE A 440 13.09 15.20 -8.13
N PHE A 441 13.00 16.48 -8.45
CA PHE A 441 11.71 17.14 -8.70
C PHE A 441 10.99 16.49 -9.89
N GLY A 442 11.69 16.32 -11.00
CA GLY A 442 11.13 15.65 -12.18
C GLY A 442 10.74 14.20 -11.93
N PHE A 443 11.51 13.47 -11.12
CA PHE A 443 11.17 12.09 -10.75
C PHE A 443 9.95 12.03 -9.83
N ALA A 444 9.83 12.92 -8.85
CA ALA A 444 8.64 12.98 -8.00
C ALA A 444 7.39 13.32 -8.81
N GLN A 445 7.46 14.32 -9.69
CA GLN A 445 6.38 14.72 -10.59
C GLN A 445 6.07 13.65 -11.64
N GLY A 446 7.08 12.93 -12.15
CA GLY A 446 6.95 11.80 -13.05
C GLY A 446 6.35 10.56 -12.38
N THR A 447 6.35 10.51 -11.06
CA THR A 447 5.67 9.49 -10.27
C THR A 447 4.21 9.87 -10.02
N LYS A 448 3.94 11.11 -9.60
CA LYS A 448 2.60 11.62 -9.30
C LYS A 448 2.59 13.16 -9.36
N TYR A 449 1.53 13.76 -9.92
CA TYR A 449 1.44 15.22 -10.08
C TYR A 449 1.62 16.01 -8.77
N ILE A 450 1.20 15.45 -7.62
CA ILE A 450 1.36 16.13 -6.31
C ILE A 450 2.83 16.37 -5.92
N GLY A 451 3.79 15.69 -6.55
CA GLY A 451 5.23 15.99 -6.39
C GLY A 451 5.62 17.44 -6.76
N ILE A 452 4.73 18.18 -7.44
CA ILE A 452 4.91 19.60 -7.72
C ILE A 452 4.87 20.45 -6.44
N TRP A 453 4.16 20.01 -5.39
CA TRP A 453 4.03 20.78 -4.15
C TRP A 453 5.38 20.97 -3.46
N ALA A 454 6.12 19.88 -3.24
CA ALA A 454 7.44 19.96 -2.61
C ALA A 454 8.42 20.76 -3.44
N SER A 455 8.44 20.57 -4.77
CA SER A 455 9.32 21.32 -5.67
C SER A 455 8.98 22.81 -5.70
N GLY A 456 7.69 23.16 -5.77
CA GLY A 456 7.23 24.56 -5.72
C GLY A 456 7.61 25.26 -4.41
N LEU A 457 7.45 24.57 -3.28
CA LEU A 457 7.83 25.09 -1.96
C LEU A 457 9.35 25.30 -1.84
N MET A 458 10.15 24.37 -2.34
CA MET A 458 11.61 24.51 -2.32
C MET A 458 12.08 25.67 -3.21
N LEU A 459 11.53 25.79 -4.41
CA LEU A 459 11.86 26.90 -5.32
C LEU A 459 11.39 28.25 -4.77
N GLY A 460 10.17 28.33 -4.21
CA GLY A 460 9.66 29.53 -3.54
C GLY A 460 10.54 29.96 -2.37
N TRP A 461 10.97 28.99 -1.54
CA TRP A 461 11.90 29.26 -0.45
C TRP A 461 13.25 29.76 -0.96
N TRP A 462 13.77 29.18 -2.05
CA TRP A 462 15.00 29.66 -2.69
C TRP A 462 14.88 31.12 -3.10
N VAL A 463 13.81 31.48 -3.80
CA VAL A 463 13.54 32.86 -4.23
C VAL A 463 13.54 33.80 -3.03
N LEU A 464 12.77 33.50 -1.99
CA LEU A 464 12.69 34.33 -0.78
C LEU A 464 14.04 34.45 -0.07
N ALA A 465 14.82 33.40 0.03
CA ALA A 465 16.13 33.40 0.65
C ALA A 465 17.14 34.22 -0.16
N ARG A 466 17.07 34.19 -1.48
CA ARG A 466 17.94 34.94 -2.38
C ARG A 466 17.57 36.42 -2.45
N LEU A 467 16.28 36.76 -2.51
CA LEU A 467 15.79 38.12 -2.42
C LEU A 467 16.22 38.80 -1.12
N ARG A 468 16.09 38.14 0.01
CA ARG A 468 16.58 38.64 1.32
C ARG A 468 18.07 38.91 1.36
N ARG A 469 18.84 38.27 0.46
CA ARG A 469 20.30 38.46 0.31
C ARG A 469 20.68 39.40 -0.83
N GLY A 470 19.72 40.11 -1.39
CA GLY A 470 19.95 41.12 -2.45
C GLY A 470 20.27 40.53 -3.82
N ALA A 471 19.83 39.31 -4.12
CA ALA A 471 20.04 38.73 -5.45
C ALA A 471 19.25 39.50 -6.51
N SER A 472 19.90 39.80 -7.65
CA SER A 472 19.25 40.47 -8.77
C SER A 472 18.26 39.52 -9.48
N PRO A 473 17.24 40.04 -10.19
CA PRO A 473 16.31 39.25 -10.98
C PRO A 473 17.01 38.33 -12.00
N ARG A 474 18.08 38.82 -12.64
CA ARG A 474 18.88 38.01 -13.59
C ARG A 474 19.56 36.79 -12.92
N GLN A 475 20.07 36.98 -11.70
CA GLN A 475 20.64 35.89 -10.92
C GLN A 475 19.57 34.87 -10.55
N LEU A 476 18.40 35.33 -10.11
CA LEU A 476 17.29 34.43 -9.76
C LEU A 476 16.83 33.59 -10.96
N VAL A 477 16.64 34.25 -12.13
CA VAL A 477 16.26 33.54 -13.36
C VAL A 477 17.29 32.47 -13.69
N ARG A 478 18.60 32.81 -13.67
CA ARG A 478 19.68 31.85 -13.94
C ARG A 478 19.67 30.66 -12.95
N GLU A 479 19.45 30.92 -11.66
CA GLU A 479 19.43 29.90 -10.62
C GLU A 479 18.21 29.01 -10.71
N LEU A 480 17.04 29.54 -11.07
CA LEU A 480 15.78 28.79 -11.21
C LEU A 480 15.70 27.99 -12.52
N THR A 481 16.29 28.51 -13.61
CA THR A 481 16.27 27.83 -14.91
C THR A 481 16.88 26.42 -14.82
N VAL A 482 17.91 26.26 -13.97
CA VAL A 482 18.59 24.94 -13.82
C VAL A 482 17.66 23.88 -13.23
N PRO A 483 17.10 24.02 -12.00
CA PRO A 483 16.25 22.98 -11.42
C PRO A 483 14.92 22.85 -12.16
N VAL A 484 14.32 23.94 -12.64
CA VAL A 484 13.07 23.90 -13.39
C VAL A 484 13.27 23.23 -14.75
N GLY A 485 14.33 23.58 -15.49
CA GLY A 485 14.62 22.98 -16.80
C GLY A 485 14.81 21.46 -16.69
N TRP A 486 15.54 20.98 -15.69
CA TRP A 486 15.74 19.56 -15.49
C TRP A 486 14.49 18.83 -14.94
N ALA A 487 13.75 19.46 -14.05
CA ALA A 487 12.46 18.92 -13.63
C ALA A 487 11.51 18.78 -14.83
N SER A 488 11.42 19.84 -15.66
CA SER A 488 10.59 19.81 -16.87
C SER A 488 11.07 18.80 -17.90
N ALA A 489 12.38 18.55 -18.05
CA ALA A 489 12.90 17.53 -18.95
C ALA A 489 12.44 16.13 -18.53
N TRP A 490 12.51 15.78 -17.25
CA TRP A 490 12.08 14.48 -16.75
C TRP A 490 10.56 14.34 -16.67
N THR A 491 9.83 15.35 -16.22
CA THR A 491 8.38 15.37 -16.19
C THR A 491 7.80 15.42 -17.60
N GLY A 492 8.43 16.16 -18.51
CA GLY A 492 8.01 16.34 -19.89
C GLY A 492 7.88 15.05 -20.68
N VAL A 493 8.68 14.03 -20.37
CA VAL A 493 8.55 12.69 -20.97
C VAL A 493 7.17 12.09 -20.69
N TRP A 494 6.66 12.28 -19.46
CA TRP A 494 5.35 11.78 -19.05
C TRP A 494 4.22 12.60 -19.63
N LEU A 495 4.39 13.94 -19.70
CA LEU A 495 3.42 14.82 -20.35
C LEU A 495 3.33 14.51 -21.85
N ALA A 496 4.46 14.26 -22.52
CA ALA A 496 4.50 13.83 -23.92
C ALA A 496 3.80 12.47 -24.11
N LYS A 497 4.02 11.48 -23.21
CA LYS A 497 3.30 10.20 -23.23
C LYS A 497 1.78 10.42 -23.17
N SER A 498 1.29 11.20 -22.21
CA SER A 498 -0.14 11.50 -22.08
C SER A 498 -0.68 12.21 -23.31
N TRP A 499 0.04 13.22 -23.82
CA TRP A 499 -0.37 13.93 -25.02
C TRP A 499 -0.48 13.01 -26.24
N LEU A 500 0.54 12.16 -26.48
CA LEU A 500 0.54 11.22 -27.60
C LEU A 500 -0.53 10.14 -27.50
N LEU A 501 -0.85 9.69 -26.29
CA LEU A 501 -1.81 8.60 -26.09
C LEU A 501 -3.26 9.08 -26.03
N VAL A 502 -3.55 10.23 -25.42
CA VAL A 502 -4.93 10.68 -25.16
C VAL A 502 -5.22 12.11 -25.57
N GLY A 503 -4.23 12.92 -25.98
CA GLY A 503 -4.40 14.28 -26.46
C GLY A 503 -4.31 15.37 -25.37
N ASP A 504 -4.31 15.03 -24.08
CA ASP A 504 -4.14 15.95 -22.96
C ASP A 504 -2.81 15.70 -22.25
N PRO A 505 -1.84 16.65 -22.31
CA PRO A 505 -0.54 16.47 -21.65
C PRO A 505 -0.64 16.42 -20.13
N PHE A 506 -1.61 17.09 -19.52
CA PHE A 506 -1.86 17.11 -18.08
C PHE A 506 -3.14 16.34 -17.71
N PHE A 507 -3.40 15.26 -18.43
CA PHE A 507 -4.58 14.45 -18.21
C PHE A 507 -4.79 14.12 -16.72
N PRO A 508 -6.01 14.32 -16.18
CA PRO A 508 -7.23 14.74 -16.83
C PRO A 508 -7.58 16.23 -16.66
N PHE A 509 -6.64 17.07 -16.24
CA PHE A 509 -6.92 18.42 -15.74
C PHE A 509 -7.17 19.48 -16.85
N LEU A 510 -6.51 19.33 -17.99
CA LEU A 510 -6.59 20.31 -19.08
C LEU A 510 -7.53 19.90 -20.22
N TYR A 511 -8.45 18.98 -20.01
CA TYR A 511 -9.37 18.44 -21.03
C TYR A 511 -10.23 19.53 -21.70
N LYS A 512 -10.45 20.69 -21.07
CA LYS A 512 -11.18 21.82 -21.67
C LYS A 512 -10.34 22.54 -22.72
N VAL A 513 -9.01 22.51 -22.62
CA VAL A 513 -8.04 23.15 -23.52
C VAL A 513 -7.53 22.14 -24.55
N PHE A 514 -7.26 20.92 -24.07
CA PHE A 514 -6.77 19.79 -24.86
C PHE A 514 -7.81 18.67 -24.79
N PRO A 515 -8.73 18.57 -25.77
CA PRO A 515 -9.77 17.53 -25.77
C PRO A 515 -9.16 16.14 -25.68
N ALA A 516 -9.39 15.46 -24.56
CA ALA A 516 -8.89 14.13 -24.33
C ALA A 516 -9.82 13.06 -24.91
N ILE A 517 -9.24 12.02 -25.47
CA ILE A 517 -9.99 10.92 -26.09
C ILE A 517 -10.75 10.16 -25.00
N ARG A 518 -12.07 10.02 -25.18
CA ARG A 518 -12.99 9.31 -24.27
C ARG A 518 -13.09 9.93 -22.87
N TRP A 519 -12.81 11.24 -22.74
CA TRP A 519 -12.89 11.98 -21.49
C TRP A 519 -13.75 13.24 -21.65
N ASP A 520 -14.61 13.53 -20.69
CA ASP A 520 -15.54 14.66 -20.72
C ASP A 520 -15.78 15.25 -19.32
N ALA A 521 -16.63 16.29 -19.28
CA ALA A 521 -16.95 17.00 -18.05
C ALA A 521 -17.66 16.12 -17.01
N GLY A 522 -18.47 15.14 -17.44
CA GLY A 522 -19.20 14.23 -16.56
C GLY A 522 -18.24 13.27 -15.84
N LEU A 523 -17.33 12.64 -16.58
CA LEU A 523 -16.30 11.77 -16.01
C LEU A 523 -15.34 12.55 -15.10
N PHE A 524 -14.98 13.77 -15.50
CA PHE A 524 -14.18 14.65 -14.65
C PHE A 524 -14.89 14.99 -13.33
N ALA A 525 -16.19 15.32 -13.38
CA ALA A 525 -16.99 15.61 -12.19
C ALA A 525 -17.10 14.39 -11.27
N THR A 526 -17.30 13.19 -11.82
CA THR A 526 -17.34 11.93 -11.06
C THR A 526 -16.01 11.68 -10.36
N TRP A 527 -14.90 11.79 -11.09
CA TRP A 527 -13.56 11.59 -10.52
C TRP A 527 -13.23 12.65 -9.45
N MET A 528 -13.56 13.93 -9.69
CA MET A 528 -13.39 14.99 -8.69
C MET A 528 -14.26 14.77 -7.46
N GLY A 529 -15.52 14.36 -7.66
CA GLY A 529 -16.44 14.05 -6.56
C GLY A 529 -15.89 12.97 -5.64
N ASP A 530 -15.29 11.93 -6.21
CA ASP A 530 -14.63 10.88 -5.42
C ASP A 530 -13.39 11.35 -4.68
N ASN A 531 -12.61 12.26 -5.26
CA ASN A 531 -11.43 12.81 -4.59
C ASN A 531 -11.80 13.71 -3.39
N VAL A 532 -12.91 14.43 -3.44
CA VAL A 532 -13.33 15.33 -2.37
C VAL A 532 -14.23 14.69 -1.31
N LYS A 533 -14.65 13.44 -1.50
CA LYS A 533 -15.47 12.73 -0.50
C LYS A 533 -14.69 12.33 0.76
N TYR A 534 -13.36 12.25 0.65
CA TYR A 534 -12.51 11.86 1.77
C TYR A 534 -12.37 12.97 2.81
N GLY A 535 -12.30 12.58 4.09
CA GLY A 535 -12.05 13.45 5.24
C GLY A 535 -13.28 14.14 5.80
N THR A 536 -13.05 15.20 6.57
CA THR A 536 -14.11 15.94 7.28
C THR A 536 -14.92 16.89 6.38
N GLY A 537 -14.61 16.93 5.08
CA GLY A 537 -15.21 17.88 4.15
C GLY A 537 -14.57 19.29 4.21
N HIS A 538 -15.01 20.18 3.30
CA HIS A 538 -14.41 21.51 3.07
C HIS A 538 -15.33 22.66 3.50
N GLY A 539 -16.53 22.37 4.01
CA GLY A 539 -17.63 23.33 4.07
C GLY A 539 -17.73 24.17 5.36
N SER A 540 -16.98 23.85 6.44
CA SER A 540 -17.15 24.56 7.71
C SER A 540 -15.82 24.79 8.44
N LEU A 541 -15.74 25.89 9.20
CA LEU A 541 -14.60 26.15 10.09
C LEU A 541 -14.38 25.02 11.09
N ARG A 542 -15.46 24.39 11.59
CA ARG A 542 -15.39 23.24 12.48
C ARG A 542 -14.66 22.07 11.80
N SER A 543 -14.97 21.74 10.55
CA SER A 543 -14.31 20.69 9.79
C SER A 543 -12.81 20.95 9.68
N TRP A 544 -12.41 22.18 9.40
CA TRP A 544 -11.00 22.57 9.33
C TRP A 544 -10.27 22.43 10.67
N LEU A 545 -10.89 22.88 11.77
CA LEU A 545 -10.29 22.79 13.11
C LEU A 545 -10.18 21.34 13.60
N MET A 546 -11.15 20.51 13.26
CA MET A 546 -11.14 19.10 13.68
C MET A 546 -10.27 18.20 12.77
N MET A 547 -9.97 18.63 11.57
CA MET A 547 -9.27 17.81 10.56
C MET A 547 -7.95 17.19 11.04
N PRO A 548 -7.02 17.92 11.72
CA PRO A 548 -5.77 17.32 12.20
C PRO A 548 -6.03 16.18 13.19
N ALA A 549 -7.04 16.34 14.05
CA ALA A 549 -7.44 15.33 15.02
C ALA A 549 -8.07 14.11 14.32
N MET A 550 -9.03 14.38 13.44
CA MET A 550 -9.74 13.32 12.71
C MET A 550 -8.81 12.53 11.79
N ALA A 551 -7.90 13.19 11.08
CA ALA A 551 -6.87 12.51 10.25
C ALA A 551 -5.94 11.57 11.07
N SER A 552 -5.92 11.73 12.39
CA SER A 552 -5.14 10.90 13.30
C SER A 552 -5.95 9.75 13.92
N ILE A 553 -7.26 9.85 13.92
CA ILE A 553 -8.15 8.95 14.66
C ILE A 553 -9.05 8.15 13.70
N ASP A 554 -9.58 8.79 12.66
CA ASP A 554 -10.55 8.17 11.76
C ASP A 554 -9.87 7.49 10.58
N ILE A 555 -10.01 6.15 10.52
CA ILE A 555 -9.45 5.34 9.43
C ILE A 555 -10.35 5.39 8.20
N SER A 556 -11.67 5.44 8.39
CA SER A 556 -12.65 5.28 7.31
C SER A 556 -12.69 6.49 6.38
N ASP A 557 -12.78 7.68 6.96
CA ASP A 557 -12.98 8.91 6.20
C ASP A 557 -11.72 9.38 5.46
N PHE A 558 -10.54 9.01 5.95
CA PHE A 558 -9.24 9.45 5.40
C PHE A 558 -8.53 8.41 4.50
N GLY A 559 -9.26 7.45 3.96
CA GLY A 559 -8.76 6.49 2.99
C GLY A 559 -7.94 5.34 3.60
N THR A 560 -8.38 4.80 4.72
CA THR A 560 -7.79 3.66 5.46
C THR A 560 -6.41 3.91 6.08
N PHE A 561 -5.97 5.17 6.17
CA PHE A 561 -4.67 5.54 6.71
C PHE A 561 -4.82 6.62 7.77
N THR A 562 -3.99 6.59 8.81
CA THR A 562 -3.96 7.62 9.84
C THR A 562 -2.57 8.25 9.98
N LEU A 563 -2.56 9.48 10.48
CA LEU A 563 -1.35 10.18 10.87
C LEU A 563 -1.11 10.03 12.37
N ASN A 564 0.14 10.12 12.78
CA ASN A 564 0.44 10.21 14.20
C ASN A 564 0.07 11.60 14.73
N PRO A 565 -0.87 11.73 15.70
CA PRO A 565 -1.36 13.03 16.17
C PRO A 565 -0.26 13.90 16.78
N PHE A 566 0.71 13.29 17.46
CA PHE A 566 1.78 14.03 18.10
C PHE A 566 2.73 14.69 17.10
N ALA A 567 2.85 14.14 15.88
CA ALA A 567 3.58 14.77 14.81
C ALA A 567 2.99 16.14 14.46
N LEU A 568 1.68 16.23 14.38
CA LEU A 568 0.96 17.48 14.09
C LEU A 568 0.99 18.45 15.27
N LEU A 569 0.90 17.96 16.49
CA LEU A 569 0.92 18.78 17.72
C LEU A 569 2.30 19.40 18.02
N LEU A 570 3.37 18.69 17.72
CA LEU A 570 4.74 19.17 18.01
C LEU A 570 5.21 20.25 17.03
N LEU A 571 4.81 20.20 15.76
CA LEU A 571 5.28 21.17 14.75
C LEU A 571 4.95 22.63 15.08
N PRO A 572 3.74 23.02 15.54
CA PRO A 572 3.43 24.38 15.93
C PRO A 572 4.28 24.91 17.09
N CYS A 573 4.79 24.02 17.95
CA CYS A 573 5.70 24.39 19.03
C CYS A 573 6.99 25.07 18.54
N LEU A 574 7.32 24.92 17.25
CA LEU A 574 8.48 25.59 16.64
C LEU A 574 8.44 27.12 16.79
N PHE A 575 7.23 27.71 16.77
CA PHE A 575 7.06 29.14 16.92
C PHE A 575 7.40 29.67 18.32
N LEU A 576 7.51 28.79 19.30
CA LEU A 576 7.90 29.14 20.68
C LEU A 576 9.40 29.36 20.84
N PHE A 577 10.22 28.89 19.88
CA PHE A 577 11.66 28.94 20.01
C PHE A 577 12.27 30.15 19.30
N PRO A 578 13.15 30.93 19.98
CA PRO A 578 14.02 31.87 19.29
C PRO A 578 15.18 31.12 18.59
N GLY A 579 15.74 31.75 17.54
CA GLY A 579 16.97 31.26 16.91
C GLY A 579 16.85 29.91 16.19
N VAL A 580 15.65 29.52 15.69
CA VAL A 580 15.46 28.30 14.93
C VAL A 580 16.29 28.37 13.62
N PRO A 581 17.10 27.33 13.30
CA PRO A 581 17.86 27.29 12.07
C PRO A 581 16.98 27.43 10.83
N GLU A 582 17.47 28.16 9.81
CA GLU A 582 16.71 28.40 8.56
C GLU A 582 16.20 27.12 7.92
N VAL A 583 17.02 26.07 7.90
CA VAL A 583 16.62 24.76 7.34
C VAL A 583 15.45 24.15 8.11
N VAL A 584 15.46 24.22 9.44
CA VAL A 584 14.37 23.67 10.26
C VAL A 584 13.08 24.45 10.04
N ARG A 585 13.17 25.80 9.95
CA ARG A 585 12.02 26.64 9.58
C ARG A 585 11.46 26.26 8.21
N PHE A 586 12.34 26.08 7.24
CA PHE A 586 11.95 25.60 5.91
C PHE A 586 11.20 24.26 5.97
N LEU A 587 11.75 23.25 6.65
CA LEU A 587 11.12 21.93 6.77
C LEU A 587 9.74 22.01 7.43
N ALA A 588 9.61 22.75 8.52
CA ALA A 588 8.34 22.88 9.25
C ALA A 588 7.30 23.68 8.45
N ILE A 589 7.69 24.78 7.81
CA ILE A 589 6.77 25.59 6.98
C ILE A 589 6.35 24.78 5.75
N SER A 590 7.27 24.07 5.11
CA SER A 590 6.93 23.19 3.98
C SER A 590 5.94 22.11 4.40
N THR A 591 6.12 21.49 5.57
CA THR A 591 5.17 20.49 6.11
C THR A 591 3.81 21.13 6.37
N GLY A 592 3.76 22.31 6.99
CA GLY A 592 2.51 23.02 7.29
C GLY A 592 1.78 23.48 6.01
N VAL A 593 2.49 24.03 5.02
CA VAL A 593 1.88 24.47 3.75
C VAL A 593 1.39 23.24 2.95
N THR A 594 2.16 22.16 2.91
CA THR A 594 1.69 20.92 2.26
C THR A 594 0.45 20.35 2.97
N PHE A 595 0.38 20.45 4.30
CA PHE A 595 -0.82 20.07 5.04
C PHE A 595 -2.03 20.92 4.61
N VAL A 596 -1.88 22.22 4.43
CA VAL A 596 -2.97 23.10 3.95
C VAL A 596 -3.36 22.75 2.51
N LEU A 597 -2.39 22.54 1.61
CA LEU A 597 -2.67 22.13 0.23
C LEU A 597 -3.40 20.78 0.17
N TRP A 598 -2.98 19.84 0.99
CA TRP A 598 -3.67 18.56 1.15
C TRP A 598 -5.09 18.72 1.69
N ALA A 599 -5.25 19.53 2.71
CA ALA A 599 -6.54 19.80 3.34
C ALA A 599 -7.55 20.47 2.39
N THR A 600 -7.07 21.22 1.39
CA THR A 600 -7.90 21.84 0.33
C THR A 600 -8.11 20.95 -0.89
N SER A 601 -7.50 19.75 -0.92
CA SER A 601 -7.58 18.81 -2.02
C SER A 601 -8.25 17.50 -1.57
N SER A 602 -7.83 16.35 -2.08
CA SER A 602 -8.23 15.06 -1.56
C SER A 602 -7.61 14.80 -0.20
N GLN A 603 -8.44 14.65 0.83
CA GLN A 603 -8.00 14.48 2.23
C GLN A 603 -7.57 13.04 2.56
N GLN A 604 -7.08 12.28 1.57
CA GLN A 604 -6.47 10.97 1.81
C GLN A 604 -5.09 11.15 2.46
N THR A 605 -4.88 10.61 3.66
CA THR A 605 -3.66 10.81 4.45
C THR A 605 -2.39 10.30 3.76
N ARG A 606 -2.50 9.30 2.87
CA ARG A 606 -1.36 8.82 2.06
C ARG A 606 -0.75 9.92 1.18
N PHE A 607 -1.52 10.90 0.73
CA PHE A 607 -1.00 12.01 -0.09
C PHE A 607 -0.21 13.05 0.70
N LEU A 608 -0.40 13.09 2.02
CA LEU A 608 0.43 13.90 2.91
C LEU A 608 1.74 13.20 3.30
N PHE A 609 1.79 11.87 3.12
CA PHE A 609 2.91 11.07 3.59
C PHE A 609 4.29 11.50 3.05
N PRO A 610 4.46 11.90 1.78
CA PRO A 610 5.76 12.32 1.25
C PRO A 610 6.43 13.43 2.05
N VAL A 611 5.68 14.41 2.53
CA VAL A 611 6.24 15.51 3.31
C VAL A 611 6.59 15.10 4.75
N MET A 612 6.07 13.98 5.24
CA MET A 612 6.33 13.51 6.61
C MET A 612 7.79 13.10 6.83
N ALA A 613 8.53 12.71 5.79
CA ALA A 613 9.95 12.46 5.88
C ALA A 613 10.75 13.73 6.25
N MET A 614 10.33 14.88 5.72
CA MET A 614 10.89 16.19 6.09
C MET A 614 10.36 16.65 7.45
N GLY A 615 9.07 16.49 7.68
CA GLY A 615 8.39 16.87 8.92
C GLY A 615 8.95 16.16 10.15
N SER A 616 9.34 14.88 10.03
CA SER A 616 9.94 14.11 11.12
C SER A 616 11.25 14.70 11.63
N VAL A 617 12.04 15.35 10.74
CA VAL A 617 13.28 16.03 11.13
C VAL A 617 12.98 17.31 11.93
N ALA A 618 11.95 18.06 11.50
CA ALA A 618 11.51 19.26 12.25
C ALA A 618 10.90 18.87 13.60
N ILE A 619 10.13 17.80 13.68
CA ILE A 619 9.58 17.24 14.92
C ILE A 619 10.69 16.79 15.87
N ALA A 620 11.71 16.09 15.37
CA ALA A 620 12.87 15.69 16.15
C ALA A 620 13.63 16.92 16.72
N PHE A 621 13.73 18.00 15.95
CA PHE A 621 14.30 19.27 16.42
C PHE A 621 13.47 19.87 17.56
N VAL A 622 12.15 19.97 17.38
CA VAL A 622 11.22 20.49 18.41
C VAL A 622 11.31 19.63 19.69
N ALA A 623 11.29 18.32 19.55
CA ALA A 623 11.42 17.39 20.66
C ALA A 623 12.75 17.60 21.40
N ALA A 624 13.87 17.73 20.70
CA ALA A 624 15.18 17.97 21.30
C ALA A 624 15.24 19.34 22.01
N ARG A 625 14.57 20.36 21.50
CA ARG A 625 14.53 21.70 22.13
C ARG A 625 13.64 21.77 23.36
N LEU A 626 12.43 21.20 23.27
CA LEU A 626 11.49 21.11 24.42
C LEU A 626 12.07 20.28 25.54
N GLY A 627 12.77 19.19 25.22
CA GLY A 627 13.41 18.31 26.20
C GLY A 627 14.52 18.99 27.02
N ARG A 628 15.05 20.13 26.55
CA ARG A 628 16.01 20.97 27.30
C ARG A 628 15.31 22.00 28.20
N GLY A 629 14.00 22.13 28.11
CA GLY A 629 13.21 23.06 28.91
C GLY A 629 12.96 22.59 30.33
N SER A 630 11.85 23.03 30.92
CA SER A 630 11.45 22.61 32.26
C SER A 630 11.23 21.11 32.35
N TRP A 631 11.25 20.57 33.57
CA TRP A 631 10.96 19.15 33.80
C TRP A 631 9.61 18.71 33.22
N LEU A 632 8.61 19.62 33.28
CA LEU A 632 7.28 19.37 32.71
C LEU A 632 7.33 19.27 31.19
N ALA A 633 7.98 20.23 30.50
CA ALA A 633 8.16 20.19 29.04
C ALA A 633 8.92 18.93 28.61
N ARG A 634 9.95 18.54 29.38
CA ARG A 634 10.70 17.28 29.18
C ARG A 634 9.80 16.06 29.34
N GLY A 635 8.98 16.02 30.40
CA GLY A 635 8.02 14.93 30.64
C GLY A 635 7.03 14.76 29.48
N VAL A 636 6.45 15.86 29.01
CA VAL A 636 5.49 15.89 27.89
C VAL A 636 6.14 15.39 26.60
N VAL A 637 7.31 15.92 26.24
CA VAL A 637 8.02 15.49 25.03
C VAL A 637 8.43 14.02 25.09
N THR A 638 8.88 13.59 26.26
CA THR A 638 9.24 12.17 26.49
C THR A 638 8.02 11.27 26.28
N LEU A 639 6.87 11.64 26.86
CA LEU A 639 5.63 10.90 26.71
C LEU A 639 5.17 10.87 25.25
N SER A 640 5.15 12.03 24.58
CA SER A 640 4.75 12.12 23.18
C SER A 640 5.68 11.31 22.26
N THR A 641 6.99 11.39 22.48
CA THR A 641 7.97 10.64 21.67
C THR A 641 7.87 9.13 21.94
N ALA A 642 7.76 8.73 23.22
CA ALA A 642 7.56 7.33 23.59
C ALA A 642 6.29 6.76 22.94
N TRP A 643 5.22 7.55 22.97
CA TRP A 643 3.95 7.18 22.35
C TRP A 643 4.06 7.00 20.82
N ILE A 644 4.70 7.93 20.12
CA ILE A 644 4.95 7.81 18.66
C ILE A 644 5.67 6.50 18.35
N LEU A 645 6.74 6.21 19.09
CA LEU A 645 7.56 5.02 18.87
C LEU A 645 6.84 3.72 19.22
N LEU A 646 6.08 3.73 20.31
CA LEU A 646 5.31 2.57 20.76
C LEU A 646 4.16 2.23 19.82
N ILE A 647 3.43 3.22 19.32
CA ILE A 647 2.37 2.99 18.33
C ILE A 647 2.94 2.35 17.07
N GLY A 648 4.10 2.84 16.58
CA GLY A 648 4.75 2.26 15.42
C GLY A 648 5.11 0.80 15.64
N ALA A 649 5.84 0.50 16.72
CA ALA A 649 6.26 -0.86 17.05
C ALA A 649 5.07 -1.79 17.38
N TRP A 650 4.12 -1.31 18.16
CA TRP A 650 2.93 -2.09 18.51
C TRP A 650 2.04 -2.36 17.30
N GLY A 651 1.83 -1.36 16.45
CA GLY A 651 1.07 -1.53 15.23
C GLY A 651 1.61 -2.63 14.32
N GLU A 652 2.93 -2.82 14.26
CA GLU A 652 3.57 -3.92 13.52
C GLU A 652 3.23 -5.27 14.14
N VAL A 653 3.35 -5.39 15.46
CA VAL A 653 3.03 -6.61 16.19
C VAL A 653 1.54 -6.95 16.04
N HIS A 654 0.66 -5.98 16.32
CA HIS A 654 -0.78 -6.20 16.26
C HIS A 654 -1.25 -6.63 14.86
N ASN A 655 -0.81 -5.95 13.80
CA ASN A 655 -1.21 -6.29 12.43
C ASN A 655 -0.81 -7.70 12.01
N ARG A 656 0.31 -8.20 12.50
CA ARG A 656 0.76 -9.56 12.21
C ARG A 656 -0.15 -10.61 12.80
N PHE A 657 -0.59 -10.38 14.03
CA PHE A 657 -1.42 -11.33 14.76
C PHE A 657 -2.91 -11.16 14.47
N SER A 658 -3.38 -10.00 14.01
CA SER A 658 -4.77 -9.77 13.63
C SER A 658 -5.11 -10.23 12.20
N ASN A 659 -4.12 -10.35 11.32
CA ASN A 659 -4.34 -10.85 9.96
C ASN A 659 -4.19 -12.38 9.93
N ASN A 660 -5.33 -13.08 9.89
CA ASN A 660 -5.42 -14.55 9.95
C ASN A 660 -4.67 -15.28 8.82
N ALA A 661 -4.33 -14.62 7.72
CA ALA A 661 -3.63 -15.21 6.58
C ALA A 661 -2.11 -15.01 6.64
N LEU A 662 -1.63 -13.92 7.24
CA LEU A 662 -0.21 -13.54 7.25
C LEU A 662 0.66 -14.51 8.04
N VAL A 663 0.24 -14.88 9.26
CA VAL A 663 0.99 -15.81 10.10
C VAL A 663 1.10 -17.19 9.45
N PRO A 664 0.01 -17.83 8.98
CA PRO A 664 0.11 -19.09 8.25
C PRO A 664 1.02 -19.04 7.02
N TYR A 665 1.02 -17.94 6.28
CA TYR A 665 1.91 -17.79 5.12
C TYR A 665 3.38 -17.66 5.54
N THR A 666 3.70 -16.79 6.50
CA THR A 666 5.08 -16.57 6.95
C THR A 666 5.66 -17.77 7.70
N THR A 667 4.82 -18.60 8.30
CA THR A 667 5.21 -19.88 8.93
C THR A 667 5.12 -21.06 7.98
N ALA A 668 4.83 -20.82 6.70
CA ALA A 668 4.72 -21.83 5.65
C ALA A 668 3.65 -22.92 5.88
N HIS A 669 2.59 -22.60 6.60
CA HIS A 669 1.38 -23.42 6.69
C HIS A 669 0.39 -23.14 5.56
N LEU A 670 0.53 -22.01 4.91
CA LEU A 670 -0.24 -21.58 3.75
C LEU A 670 0.72 -21.26 2.61
N ASP A 671 0.53 -21.88 1.47
CA ASP A 671 1.30 -21.57 0.27
C ASP A 671 0.78 -20.29 -0.42
N ARG A 672 1.50 -19.85 -1.45
CA ARG A 672 1.14 -18.68 -2.24
C ARG A 672 -0.26 -18.78 -2.86
N LEU A 673 -0.63 -19.96 -3.39
CA LEU A 673 -1.94 -20.19 -4.02
C LEU A 673 -3.06 -20.12 -2.99
N GLY A 674 -2.87 -20.75 -1.83
CA GLY A 674 -3.81 -20.67 -0.72
C GLY A 674 -4.04 -19.25 -0.26
N LEU A 675 -2.98 -18.44 -0.15
CA LEU A 675 -3.10 -17.03 0.23
C LEU A 675 -3.83 -16.20 -0.84
N LEU A 676 -3.56 -16.42 -2.13
CA LEU A 676 -4.27 -15.75 -3.22
C LEU A 676 -5.76 -16.09 -3.24
N ARG A 677 -6.10 -17.36 -3.05
CA ARG A 677 -7.50 -17.80 -2.99
C ARG A 677 -8.27 -17.24 -1.79
N LEU A 678 -7.58 -17.00 -0.67
CA LEU A 678 -8.19 -16.39 0.53
C LEU A 678 -8.27 -14.87 0.42
N GLY A 679 -7.22 -14.22 -0.11
CA GLY A 679 -7.08 -12.75 -0.10
C GLY A 679 -7.63 -12.06 -1.36
N VAL A 680 -7.73 -12.77 -2.49
CA VAL A 680 -8.14 -12.21 -3.79
C VAL A 680 -9.34 -12.98 -4.32
N GLN A 681 -10.53 -12.50 -4.02
CA GLN A 681 -11.80 -13.21 -4.29
C GLN A 681 -11.98 -13.65 -5.75
N TYR A 682 -11.43 -12.91 -6.71
CA TYR A 682 -11.55 -13.26 -8.13
C TYR A 682 -10.42 -14.17 -8.64
N TYR A 683 -9.43 -14.53 -7.82
CA TYR A 683 -8.22 -15.22 -8.26
C TYR A 683 -8.50 -16.57 -8.92
N GLU A 684 -9.35 -17.40 -8.34
CA GLU A 684 -9.70 -18.72 -8.89
C GLU A 684 -10.35 -18.61 -10.28
N THR A 685 -11.20 -17.60 -10.48
CA THR A 685 -11.85 -17.34 -11.77
C THR A 685 -10.84 -16.88 -12.82
N VAL A 686 -9.88 -16.04 -12.44
CA VAL A 686 -8.80 -15.57 -13.30
C VAL A 686 -7.82 -16.69 -13.65
N GLU A 687 -7.52 -17.58 -12.69
CA GLU A 687 -6.70 -18.77 -12.90
C GLU A 687 -7.37 -19.72 -13.91
N SER A 688 -8.67 -19.96 -13.75
CA SER A 688 -9.48 -20.74 -14.69
C SER A 688 -9.54 -20.09 -16.07
N ALA A 689 -9.72 -18.76 -16.13
CA ALA A 689 -9.69 -18.01 -17.39
C ALA A 689 -8.33 -18.13 -18.09
N SER A 690 -7.24 -18.00 -17.34
CA SER A 690 -5.88 -18.10 -17.89
C SER A 690 -5.61 -19.46 -18.52
N SER A 691 -6.22 -20.53 -18.00
CA SER A 691 -6.13 -21.90 -18.52
C SER A 691 -7.02 -22.13 -19.74
N ALA A 692 -8.18 -21.46 -19.82
CA ALA A 692 -9.16 -21.63 -20.88
C ALA A 692 -8.84 -20.80 -22.14
N LEU A 693 -8.04 -19.74 -22.02
CA LEU A 693 -7.76 -18.79 -23.10
C LEU A 693 -6.59 -19.24 -23.97
N HIS A 694 -6.75 -19.09 -25.28
CA HIS A 694 -5.69 -19.28 -26.29
C HIS A 694 -4.93 -17.98 -26.57
N ASP A 695 -3.77 -18.09 -27.21
CA ASP A 695 -3.00 -16.92 -27.63
C ASP A 695 -3.81 -16.11 -28.67
N GLY A 696 -3.96 -14.82 -28.37
CA GLY A 696 -4.77 -13.91 -29.18
C GLY A 696 -6.19 -13.69 -28.71
N ASP A 697 -6.71 -14.53 -27.82
CA ASP A 697 -7.99 -14.32 -27.17
C ASP A 697 -7.96 -13.09 -26.27
N ARG A 698 -9.14 -12.48 -26.08
CA ARG A 698 -9.31 -11.33 -25.21
C ARG A 698 -10.49 -11.52 -24.28
N VAL A 699 -10.27 -11.20 -23.01
CA VAL A 699 -11.33 -11.19 -22.00
C VAL A 699 -11.88 -9.78 -21.85
N LEU A 700 -13.19 -9.63 -21.75
CA LEU A 700 -13.84 -8.39 -21.37
C LEU A 700 -14.44 -8.53 -19.98
N PHE A 701 -14.05 -7.63 -19.07
CA PHE A 701 -14.65 -7.52 -17.75
C PHE A 701 -15.95 -6.72 -17.88
N VAL A 702 -17.05 -7.35 -17.55
CA VAL A 702 -18.38 -6.71 -17.51
C VAL A 702 -18.46 -5.80 -16.28
N SER A 703 -17.96 -6.32 -15.15
CA SER A 703 -17.81 -5.62 -13.87
C SER A 703 -16.54 -6.08 -13.18
N GLY A 704 -15.94 -5.17 -12.40
CA GLY A 704 -14.64 -5.35 -11.79
C GLY A 704 -13.49 -4.94 -12.72
N ASP A 705 -12.43 -4.45 -12.13
CA ASP A 705 -11.23 -3.94 -12.81
C ASP A 705 -9.92 -4.50 -12.21
N GLU A 706 -10.00 -5.27 -11.15
CA GLU A 706 -8.87 -5.98 -10.54
C GLU A 706 -8.42 -7.11 -11.48
N SER A 707 -7.48 -6.82 -12.36
CA SER A 707 -7.15 -7.69 -13.48
C SER A 707 -5.69 -8.18 -13.53
N PHE A 708 -4.86 -7.81 -12.56
CA PHE A 708 -3.42 -8.06 -12.56
C PHE A 708 -3.05 -9.53 -12.76
N TYR A 709 -3.74 -10.45 -12.08
CA TYR A 709 -3.40 -11.87 -12.16
C TYR A 709 -3.87 -12.55 -13.45
N LEU A 710 -4.72 -11.88 -14.27
CA LEU A 710 -5.04 -12.36 -15.60
C LEU A 710 -3.93 -11.98 -16.60
N ARG A 711 -2.93 -12.80 -16.73
CA ARG A 711 -1.78 -12.57 -17.62
C ARG A 711 -2.13 -12.81 -19.10
N ARG A 712 -3.20 -12.20 -19.56
CA ARG A 712 -3.76 -12.30 -20.91
C ARG A 712 -4.27 -10.95 -21.40
N ARG A 713 -4.51 -10.82 -22.70
CA ARG A 713 -5.14 -9.63 -23.27
C ARG A 713 -6.54 -9.42 -22.73
N ARG A 714 -6.84 -8.21 -22.30
CA ARG A 714 -8.10 -7.90 -21.64
C ARG A 714 -8.60 -6.50 -21.94
N ILE A 715 -9.89 -6.30 -21.71
CA ILE A 715 -10.58 -5.01 -21.69
C ILE A 715 -11.21 -4.89 -20.30
N CYS A 716 -10.79 -3.90 -19.55
CA CYS A 716 -11.16 -3.74 -18.15
C CYS A 716 -11.41 -2.25 -17.90
N ASN A 717 -12.68 -1.86 -17.82
CA ASN A 717 -13.04 -0.47 -17.54
C ASN A 717 -12.96 -0.20 -16.04
N SER A 718 -12.32 0.90 -15.66
CA SER A 718 -12.47 1.43 -14.30
C SER A 718 -13.79 2.17 -14.13
N ILE A 719 -14.11 2.52 -12.88
CA ILE A 719 -15.31 3.32 -12.55
C ILE A 719 -15.29 4.73 -13.16
N TYR A 720 -14.14 5.20 -13.65
CA TYR A 720 -13.99 6.51 -14.31
C TYR A 720 -13.91 6.42 -15.83
N ASP A 721 -14.09 5.23 -16.41
CA ASP A 721 -14.05 5.04 -17.85
C ASP A 721 -15.45 4.98 -18.45
N ARG A 722 -15.58 5.35 -19.73
CA ARG A 722 -16.78 5.02 -20.50
C ARG A 722 -16.86 3.52 -20.70
N SER A 723 -18.02 2.93 -20.38
CA SER A 723 -18.22 1.50 -20.55
C SER A 723 -18.05 1.09 -22.00
N THR A 724 -16.99 0.36 -22.32
CA THR A 724 -16.75 -0.18 -23.65
C THR A 724 -17.90 -1.08 -24.10
N LEU A 725 -18.38 -1.92 -23.18
CA LEU A 725 -19.52 -2.79 -23.45
C LEU A 725 -20.81 -2.00 -23.68
N GLY A 726 -21.04 -0.93 -22.88
CA GLY A 726 -22.18 -0.05 -23.04
C GLY A 726 -22.19 0.69 -24.38
N GLU A 727 -21.04 1.17 -24.86
CA GLU A 727 -20.93 1.80 -26.18
C GLU A 727 -21.22 0.81 -27.30
N LEU A 728 -20.71 -0.41 -27.21
CA LEU A 728 -21.00 -1.46 -28.18
C LEU A 728 -22.49 -1.85 -28.18
N ALA A 729 -23.12 -1.95 -27.00
CA ALA A 729 -24.52 -2.29 -26.86
C ALA A 729 -25.45 -1.17 -27.40
N LYS A 730 -25.04 0.11 -27.20
CA LYS A 730 -25.74 1.27 -27.78
C LYS A 730 -25.72 1.28 -29.31
N ALA A 731 -24.59 0.86 -29.89
CA ALA A 731 -24.40 0.79 -31.35
C ALA A 731 -25.04 -0.45 -31.98
N ALA A 732 -25.30 -1.50 -31.23
CA ALA A 732 -25.83 -2.75 -31.73
C ALA A 732 -27.34 -2.67 -31.96
N SER A 733 -27.83 -3.21 -33.09
CA SER A 733 -29.24 -3.32 -33.42
C SER A 733 -29.90 -4.59 -32.85
N SER A 734 -29.08 -5.63 -32.53
CA SER A 734 -29.56 -6.92 -32.04
C SER A 734 -28.49 -7.60 -31.15
N PRO A 735 -28.89 -8.63 -30.36
CA PRO A 735 -27.95 -9.47 -29.61
C PRO A 735 -26.85 -10.10 -30.48
N ALA A 736 -27.21 -10.55 -31.67
CA ALA A 736 -26.27 -11.13 -32.64
C ALA A 736 -25.29 -10.07 -33.18
N ASP A 737 -25.73 -8.84 -33.34
CA ASP A 737 -24.90 -7.73 -33.78
C ASP A 737 -23.88 -7.34 -32.72
N LEU A 738 -24.32 -7.24 -31.46
CA LEU A 738 -23.40 -7.04 -30.33
C LEU A 738 -22.36 -8.19 -30.23
N ARG A 739 -22.81 -9.42 -30.42
CA ARG A 739 -21.88 -10.58 -30.45
C ARG A 739 -20.86 -10.46 -31.58
N ARG A 740 -21.26 -10.01 -32.80
CA ARG A 740 -20.34 -9.77 -33.91
C ARG A 740 -19.35 -8.63 -33.58
N ALA A 741 -19.81 -7.58 -32.93
CA ALA A 741 -18.96 -6.46 -32.52
C ALA A 741 -17.87 -6.93 -31.53
N LEU A 742 -18.23 -7.72 -30.52
CA LEU A 742 -17.28 -8.32 -29.58
C LEU A 742 -16.28 -9.26 -30.28
N LYS A 743 -16.72 -10.06 -31.28
CA LYS A 743 -15.86 -10.94 -32.07
C LYS A 743 -14.82 -10.13 -32.88
N ARG A 744 -15.23 -8.98 -33.48
CA ARG A 744 -14.27 -8.09 -34.16
C ARG A 744 -13.16 -7.57 -33.24
N MET A 745 -13.46 -7.41 -31.94
CA MET A 745 -12.47 -7.05 -30.92
C MET A 745 -11.70 -8.24 -30.36
N ARG A 746 -11.91 -9.45 -30.90
CA ARG A 746 -11.35 -10.73 -30.42
C ARG A 746 -11.76 -11.06 -28.99
N VAL A 747 -12.90 -10.56 -28.53
CA VAL A 747 -13.45 -10.91 -27.21
C VAL A 747 -14.10 -12.28 -27.32
N THR A 748 -13.53 -13.25 -26.63
CA THR A 748 -13.99 -14.66 -26.60
C THR A 748 -14.59 -15.02 -25.24
N HIS A 749 -14.22 -14.29 -24.18
CA HIS A 749 -14.70 -14.56 -22.83
C HIS A 749 -15.14 -13.27 -22.13
N LEU A 750 -16.08 -13.43 -21.20
CA LEU A 750 -16.55 -12.38 -20.31
C LEU A 750 -16.26 -12.77 -18.85
N ILE A 751 -15.82 -11.82 -18.04
CA ILE A 751 -15.76 -11.95 -16.58
C ILE A 751 -16.76 -10.97 -15.98
N SER A 752 -17.55 -11.44 -15.02
CA SER A 752 -18.48 -10.63 -14.24
C SER A 752 -18.26 -10.87 -12.77
N TYR A 753 -18.01 -9.81 -12.02
CA TYR A 753 -17.87 -9.84 -10.58
C TYR A 753 -19.06 -9.14 -9.93
N GLU A 754 -19.95 -9.91 -9.28
CA GLU A 754 -21.25 -9.42 -8.79
C GLU A 754 -21.10 -8.25 -7.80
N ALA A 755 -20.25 -8.38 -6.80
CA ALA A 755 -20.04 -7.33 -5.80
C ALA A 755 -19.49 -6.03 -6.40
N ARG A 756 -18.60 -6.11 -7.39
CA ARG A 756 -18.08 -4.93 -8.11
C ARG A 756 -19.11 -4.36 -9.08
N GLY A 757 -19.97 -5.20 -9.65
CA GLY A 757 -21.05 -4.75 -10.52
C GLY A 757 -21.98 -3.75 -9.82
N GLU A 758 -22.27 -3.97 -8.56
CA GLU A 758 -23.09 -3.06 -7.76
C GLU A 758 -22.38 -1.73 -7.43
N GLU A 759 -21.07 -1.77 -7.18
CA GLU A 759 -20.27 -0.57 -7.07
C GLU A 759 -20.29 0.24 -8.37
N TYR A 760 -20.09 -0.41 -9.50
CA TYR A 760 -20.14 0.19 -10.84
C TYR A 760 -21.48 0.82 -11.17
N SER A 761 -22.58 0.20 -10.71
CA SER A 761 -23.94 0.75 -10.86
C SER A 761 -24.08 2.11 -10.18
N ARG A 762 -23.44 2.29 -8.99
CA ARG A 762 -23.45 3.58 -8.26
C ARG A 762 -22.72 4.70 -9.01
N TYR A 763 -21.77 4.35 -9.88
CA TYR A 763 -21.04 5.29 -10.74
C TYR A 763 -21.70 5.49 -12.11
N GLY A 764 -22.87 4.90 -12.34
CA GLY A 764 -23.59 5.05 -13.60
C GLY A 764 -22.96 4.30 -14.80
N ILE A 765 -22.00 3.39 -14.55
CA ILE A 765 -21.32 2.63 -15.63
C ILE A 765 -22.31 1.80 -16.45
N PHE A 766 -23.43 1.40 -15.85
CA PHE A 766 -24.49 0.62 -16.47
C PHE A 766 -25.70 1.47 -16.91
N ASP A 767 -25.61 2.80 -16.88
CA ASP A 767 -26.67 3.71 -17.36
C ASP A 767 -26.66 3.81 -18.87
N TRP A 768 -26.90 2.67 -19.53
CA TRP A 768 -26.88 2.57 -20.97
C TRP A 768 -28.24 2.92 -21.59
N GLY A 769 -29.32 2.96 -20.83
CA GLY A 769 -30.70 2.96 -21.25
C GLY A 769 -31.26 1.54 -21.40
N GLU A 770 -32.55 1.41 -21.51
CA GLU A 770 -33.26 0.13 -21.47
C GLU A 770 -32.92 -0.78 -22.66
N ARG A 771 -32.98 -0.25 -23.90
CA ARG A 771 -32.71 -1.03 -25.10
C ARG A 771 -31.30 -1.60 -25.16
N PRO A 772 -30.21 -0.84 -24.98
CA PRO A 772 -28.85 -1.39 -24.96
C PRO A 772 -28.63 -2.42 -23.85
N ARG A 773 -29.17 -2.16 -22.65
CA ARG A 773 -29.12 -3.07 -21.54
C ARG A 773 -29.77 -4.42 -21.86
N ASN A 774 -31.02 -4.38 -22.41
CA ASN A 774 -31.73 -5.58 -22.80
C ASN A 774 -31.00 -6.31 -23.93
N THR A 775 -30.44 -5.59 -24.92
CA THR A 775 -29.63 -6.17 -25.99
C THR A 775 -28.44 -6.96 -25.45
N PHE A 776 -27.77 -6.41 -24.41
CA PHE A 776 -26.67 -7.12 -23.77
C PHE A 776 -27.13 -8.33 -22.97
N ILE A 777 -28.20 -8.19 -22.17
CA ILE A 777 -28.76 -9.28 -21.37
C ILE A 777 -29.19 -10.45 -22.28
N ASP A 778 -29.86 -10.15 -23.38
CA ASP A 778 -30.29 -11.15 -24.35
C ASP A 778 -29.10 -11.78 -25.09
N MET A 779 -28.08 -11.02 -25.42
CA MET A 779 -26.82 -11.54 -25.98
C MET A 779 -26.14 -12.46 -24.98
N TRP A 780 -26.01 -12.05 -23.72
CA TRP A 780 -25.41 -12.87 -22.67
C TRP A 780 -26.20 -14.19 -22.51
N ASN A 781 -27.52 -14.11 -22.38
CA ASN A 781 -28.36 -15.28 -22.19
C ASN A 781 -28.36 -16.24 -23.41
N THR A 782 -28.13 -15.69 -24.60
CA THR A 782 -28.18 -16.44 -25.86
C THR A 782 -26.82 -17.07 -26.23
N TYR A 783 -25.71 -16.37 -25.99
CA TYR A 783 -24.38 -16.76 -26.45
C TYR A 783 -23.39 -17.06 -25.31
N GLY A 784 -23.71 -16.70 -24.07
CA GLY A 784 -22.83 -16.91 -22.92
C GLY A 784 -22.94 -18.35 -22.40
N LYS A 785 -21.82 -19.08 -22.46
CA LYS A 785 -21.68 -20.40 -21.83
C LYS A 785 -20.86 -20.25 -20.57
N PRO A 786 -21.34 -20.66 -19.39
CA PRO A 786 -20.53 -20.61 -18.17
C PRO A 786 -19.36 -21.59 -18.27
N VAL A 787 -18.19 -21.14 -17.88
CA VAL A 787 -16.96 -21.94 -17.82
C VAL A 787 -16.61 -22.21 -16.37
N PHE A 788 -16.67 -21.19 -15.51
CA PHE A 788 -16.27 -21.29 -14.12
C PHE A 788 -16.97 -20.23 -13.27
N THR A 789 -17.20 -20.50 -11.99
CA THR A 789 -17.69 -19.54 -11.01
C THR A 789 -17.12 -19.83 -9.64
N SER A 790 -16.63 -18.79 -8.96
CA SER A 790 -16.17 -18.83 -7.58
C SER A 790 -16.40 -17.48 -6.91
N HIS A 791 -16.85 -17.48 -5.64
CA HIS A 791 -17.03 -16.27 -4.80
C HIS A 791 -17.80 -15.11 -5.48
N GLY A 792 -18.81 -15.42 -6.30
CA GLY A 792 -19.60 -14.41 -7.02
C GLY A 792 -18.88 -13.80 -8.23
N VAL A 793 -17.80 -14.41 -8.68
CA VAL A 793 -17.11 -14.07 -9.92
C VAL A 793 -17.37 -15.17 -10.95
N PHE A 794 -17.81 -14.79 -12.13
CA PHE A 794 -18.25 -15.68 -13.19
C PHE A 794 -17.40 -15.53 -14.42
N LEU A 795 -16.99 -16.64 -15.02
CA LEU A 795 -16.33 -16.71 -16.32
C LEU A 795 -17.28 -17.33 -17.34
N PHE A 796 -17.46 -16.64 -18.47
CA PHE A 796 -18.28 -17.08 -19.60
C PHE A 796 -17.46 -17.17 -20.86
N GLU A 797 -17.65 -18.23 -21.64
CA GLU A 797 -17.23 -18.31 -23.04
C GLU A 797 -18.34 -17.71 -23.91
N LEU A 798 -17.99 -16.86 -24.87
CA LEU A 798 -18.91 -16.31 -25.85
C LEU A 798 -18.95 -17.19 -27.09
N LEU A 799 -19.97 -18.02 -27.21
CA LEU A 799 -20.15 -18.93 -28.34
C LEU A 799 -20.35 -18.19 -29.67
N GLU A 800 -19.93 -18.81 -30.76
CA GLU A 800 -20.20 -18.28 -32.09
C GLU A 800 -21.66 -18.47 -32.50
N LYS A 801 -22.23 -19.62 -32.18
CA LYS A 801 -23.63 -19.96 -32.44
C LYS A 801 -24.46 -19.78 -31.16
N PRO A 802 -25.75 -19.40 -31.27
CA PRO A 802 -26.58 -19.27 -30.10
C PRO A 802 -26.76 -20.63 -29.41
N LEU A 803 -26.89 -20.56 -28.10
CA LEU A 803 -27.26 -21.73 -27.29
C LEU A 803 -28.66 -22.27 -27.78
N PRO A 804 -28.85 -23.58 -27.75
CA PRO A 804 -30.17 -24.16 -27.98
C PRO A 804 -31.24 -23.51 -27.08
N PRO A 805 -32.49 -23.29 -27.51
CA PRO A 805 -33.49 -22.57 -26.74
C PRO A 805 -33.64 -23.05 -25.29
N GLU A 806 -33.62 -24.35 -25.06
CA GLU A 806 -33.71 -24.99 -23.75
C GLU A 806 -32.53 -24.73 -22.81
N ARG A 807 -31.36 -24.31 -23.34
CA ARG A 807 -30.16 -23.97 -22.59
C ARG A 807 -29.98 -22.48 -22.40
N ARG A 808 -30.81 -21.66 -23.04
CA ARG A 808 -30.76 -20.21 -22.89
C ARG A 808 -31.19 -19.81 -21.47
N LYS A 809 -30.53 -18.82 -20.93
CA LYS A 809 -30.87 -18.24 -19.62
C LYS A 809 -31.93 -17.15 -19.82
N GLN A 810 -32.63 -16.83 -18.72
CA GLN A 810 -33.69 -15.81 -18.72
C GLN A 810 -33.46 -14.75 -17.65
N GLY A 811 -32.33 -14.83 -16.97
CA GLY A 811 -32.01 -14.00 -15.84
C GLY A 811 -31.34 -12.69 -16.20
N MET A 812 -31.06 -11.95 -15.18
CA MET A 812 -30.36 -10.68 -15.23
C MET A 812 -29.45 -10.56 -14.00
N PRO A 813 -28.15 -10.22 -14.12
CA PRO A 813 -27.32 -9.90 -12.99
C PRO A 813 -27.94 -8.84 -12.09
N SER A 814 -27.69 -8.89 -10.78
CA SER A 814 -28.29 -8.00 -9.79
C SER A 814 -28.02 -6.52 -10.08
N PHE A 815 -26.83 -6.19 -10.52
CA PHE A 815 -26.41 -4.81 -10.82
C PHE A 815 -27.05 -4.21 -12.08
N PHE A 816 -27.79 -4.98 -12.86
CA PHE A 816 -28.63 -4.45 -13.96
C PHE A 816 -30.07 -4.13 -13.51
N HIS A 817 -30.44 -4.44 -12.26
CA HIS A 817 -31.66 -3.91 -11.67
C HIS A 817 -31.46 -2.43 -11.29
N SER A 818 -32.52 -1.76 -10.81
CA SER A 818 -32.33 -0.40 -10.33
C SER A 818 -31.35 -0.36 -9.15
N ALA A 819 -30.64 0.74 -8.98
CA ALA A 819 -29.70 0.89 -7.87
C ALA A 819 -30.37 0.69 -6.51
N GLU A 820 -31.62 1.13 -6.35
CA GLU A 820 -32.43 0.92 -5.17
C GLU A 820 -32.77 -0.56 -4.95
N ALA A 821 -33.21 -1.28 -6.00
CA ALA A 821 -33.50 -2.70 -5.91
C ALA A 821 -32.25 -3.52 -5.58
N ALA A 822 -31.12 -3.19 -6.19
CA ALA A 822 -29.83 -3.84 -5.91
C ALA A 822 -29.37 -3.59 -4.45
N ALA A 823 -29.50 -2.35 -3.95
CA ALA A 823 -29.15 -2.01 -2.57
C ALA A 823 -30.06 -2.72 -1.56
N ARG A 824 -31.37 -2.76 -1.84
CA ARG A 824 -32.34 -3.51 -1.03
C ARG A 824 -32.03 -5.01 -1.04
N GLY A 825 -31.69 -5.56 -2.21
CA GLY A 825 -31.30 -6.96 -2.34
C GLY A 825 -30.11 -7.34 -1.47
N ARG A 826 -29.06 -6.50 -1.43
CA ARG A 826 -27.89 -6.72 -0.55
C ARG A 826 -28.26 -6.73 0.93
N ALA A 827 -29.04 -5.77 1.37
CA ALA A 827 -29.50 -5.70 2.75
C ALA A 827 -30.26 -6.97 3.14
N LEU A 828 -31.14 -7.46 2.26
CA LEU A 828 -31.89 -8.69 2.47
C LEU A 828 -31.00 -9.94 2.46
N VAL A 829 -29.98 -10.01 1.61
CA VAL A 829 -29.00 -11.11 1.62
C VAL A 829 -28.25 -11.13 2.95
N GLY A 830 -27.71 -9.98 3.40
CA GLY A 830 -27.02 -9.92 4.70
C GLY A 830 -27.90 -10.31 5.88
N GLN A 831 -29.18 -9.88 5.85
CA GLN A 831 -30.17 -10.25 6.86
C GLN A 831 -30.47 -11.76 6.84
N ALA A 832 -30.64 -12.34 5.66
CA ALA A 832 -30.87 -13.78 5.49
C ALA A 832 -29.67 -14.60 6.02
N ASP A 833 -28.45 -14.21 5.68
CA ASP A 833 -27.23 -14.87 6.16
C ASP A 833 -27.12 -14.86 7.69
N ASP A 834 -27.43 -13.72 8.34
CA ASP A 834 -27.43 -13.62 9.80
C ASP A 834 -28.50 -14.53 10.44
N LEU A 835 -29.69 -14.58 9.86
CA LEU A 835 -30.76 -15.46 10.31
C LEU A 835 -30.43 -16.93 10.12
N PHE A 836 -29.79 -17.33 9.01
CA PHE A 836 -29.31 -18.70 8.80
C PHE A 836 -28.24 -19.09 9.82
N LYS A 837 -27.28 -18.20 10.11
CA LYS A 837 -26.26 -18.43 11.16
C LYS A 837 -26.87 -18.65 12.54
N ARG A 838 -27.99 -17.99 12.82
CA ARG A 838 -28.75 -18.13 14.09
C ARG A 838 -29.78 -19.27 14.06
N ALA A 839 -29.84 -20.07 13.00
CA ALA A 839 -30.82 -21.15 12.78
C ALA A 839 -32.29 -20.68 12.81
N ARG A 840 -32.56 -19.36 12.52
CA ARG A 840 -33.91 -18.78 12.46
C ARG A 840 -34.46 -18.91 11.02
N THR A 841 -34.68 -20.17 10.57
CA THR A 841 -34.92 -20.47 9.14
C THR A 841 -36.26 -19.98 8.63
N GLU A 842 -37.33 -19.96 9.45
CA GLU A 842 -38.63 -19.43 9.02
C GLU A 842 -38.59 -17.93 8.75
N GLU A 843 -37.92 -17.18 9.61
CA GLU A 843 -37.68 -15.76 9.41
C GLU A 843 -36.76 -15.48 8.20
N ALA A 844 -35.76 -16.31 8.02
CA ALA A 844 -34.90 -16.25 6.84
C ALA A 844 -35.71 -16.48 5.55
N LEU A 845 -36.68 -17.39 5.56
CA LEU A 845 -37.56 -17.61 4.41
C LEU A 845 -38.34 -16.36 4.05
N ALA A 846 -38.95 -15.67 5.04
CA ALA A 846 -39.68 -14.42 4.78
C ALA A 846 -38.76 -13.35 4.13
N VAL A 847 -37.53 -13.23 4.62
CA VAL A 847 -36.53 -12.33 4.03
C VAL A 847 -36.15 -12.74 2.61
N CYS A 848 -36.01 -14.05 2.34
CA CYS A 848 -35.75 -14.56 0.98
C CYS A 848 -36.92 -14.33 0.02
N GLU A 849 -38.15 -14.35 0.50
CA GLU A 849 -39.33 -13.97 -0.30
C GLU A 849 -39.30 -12.49 -0.68
N ASP A 850 -38.92 -11.61 0.24
CA ASP A 850 -38.67 -10.20 -0.05
C ASP A 850 -37.53 -9.99 -1.05
N LEU A 851 -36.47 -10.79 -0.95
CA LEU A 851 -35.37 -10.76 -1.89
C LEU A 851 -35.81 -11.13 -3.32
N VAL A 852 -36.64 -12.17 -3.45
CA VAL A 852 -37.21 -12.54 -4.76
C VAL A 852 -38.15 -11.42 -5.29
N ARG A 853 -38.90 -10.73 -4.43
CA ARG A 853 -39.70 -9.56 -4.82
C ARG A 853 -38.83 -8.38 -5.28
N ALA A 854 -37.73 -8.13 -4.62
CA ALA A 854 -36.82 -7.05 -4.98
C ALA A 854 -36.03 -7.34 -6.27
N LEU A 855 -35.63 -8.61 -6.47
CA LEU A 855 -34.78 -9.04 -7.58
C LEU A 855 -35.39 -10.24 -8.33
N PRO A 856 -36.54 -10.10 -9.02
CA PRO A 856 -37.32 -11.22 -9.53
C PRO A 856 -36.66 -12.00 -10.68
N ARG A 857 -35.60 -11.48 -11.30
CA ARG A 857 -34.80 -12.19 -12.33
C ARG A 857 -33.37 -12.52 -11.91
N ALA A 858 -33.02 -12.33 -10.65
CA ALA A 858 -31.68 -12.63 -10.14
C ALA A 858 -31.60 -14.08 -9.63
N SER A 859 -30.66 -14.85 -10.16
CA SER A 859 -30.44 -16.26 -9.84
C SER A 859 -30.26 -16.49 -8.34
N HIS A 860 -29.46 -15.68 -7.66
CA HIS A 860 -29.16 -15.83 -6.23
C HIS A 860 -30.40 -15.67 -5.34
N ALA A 861 -31.40 -14.84 -5.73
CA ALA A 861 -32.61 -14.68 -4.95
C ALA A 861 -33.38 -16.00 -4.78
N TYR A 862 -33.47 -16.77 -5.87
CA TYR A 862 -34.09 -18.09 -5.84
C TYR A 862 -33.18 -19.13 -5.15
N ALA A 863 -31.87 -19.02 -5.28
CA ALA A 863 -30.93 -19.89 -4.59
C ALA A 863 -31.07 -19.78 -3.06
N TYR A 864 -31.17 -18.57 -2.53
CA TYR A 864 -31.36 -18.30 -1.10
C TYR A 864 -32.71 -18.84 -0.60
N ARG A 865 -33.78 -18.62 -1.35
CA ARG A 865 -35.10 -19.13 -0.98
C ARG A 865 -35.18 -20.67 -1.08
N GLY A 866 -34.56 -21.24 -2.10
CA GLY A 866 -34.41 -22.69 -2.24
C GLY A 866 -33.64 -23.32 -1.07
N TYR A 867 -32.61 -22.64 -0.58
CA TYR A 867 -31.87 -23.07 0.60
C TYR A 867 -32.74 -23.03 1.87
N ALA A 868 -33.50 -21.97 2.08
CA ALA A 868 -34.48 -21.89 3.17
C ALA A 868 -35.50 -23.03 3.13
N PHE A 869 -36.10 -23.29 1.95
CA PHE A 869 -37.00 -24.41 1.76
C PHE A 869 -36.33 -25.79 2.04
N SER A 870 -35.07 -25.94 1.67
CA SER A 870 -34.31 -27.17 1.94
C SER A 870 -34.16 -27.41 3.43
N LEU A 871 -33.77 -26.39 4.20
CA LEU A 871 -33.65 -26.46 5.66
C LEU A 871 -35.00 -26.74 6.35
N LEU A 872 -36.09 -26.18 5.83
CA LEU A 872 -37.44 -26.40 6.32
C LEU A 872 -38.07 -27.76 5.87
N LYS A 873 -37.24 -28.63 5.27
CA LYS A 873 -37.68 -29.93 4.76
C LYS A 873 -38.85 -29.85 3.77
N LYS A 874 -38.84 -28.85 2.90
CA LYS A 874 -39.79 -28.62 1.81
C LYS A 874 -39.13 -28.94 0.45
N PRO A 875 -38.81 -30.22 0.12
CA PRO A 875 -37.91 -30.55 -1.00
C PRO A 875 -38.48 -30.17 -2.36
N LYS A 876 -39.81 -30.27 -2.59
CA LYS A 876 -40.41 -29.89 -3.87
C LYS A 876 -40.28 -28.40 -4.17
N GLN A 877 -40.48 -27.56 -3.16
CA GLN A 877 -40.31 -26.10 -3.28
C GLN A 877 -38.83 -25.74 -3.46
N ALA A 878 -37.92 -26.35 -2.70
CA ALA A 878 -36.49 -26.18 -2.84
C ALA A 878 -36.00 -26.56 -4.24
N MET A 879 -36.42 -27.74 -4.78
CA MET A 879 -36.07 -28.14 -6.14
C MET A 879 -36.54 -27.12 -7.19
N ALA A 880 -37.80 -26.67 -7.08
CA ALA A 880 -38.35 -25.69 -8.01
C ALA A 880 -37.58 -24.38 -8.00
N ASP A 881 -37.19 -23.89 -6.82
CA ASP A 881 -36.39 -22.66 -6.70
C ASP A 881 -34.94 -22.83 -7.18
N TYR A 882 -34.30 -23.95 -6.89
CA TYR A 882 -32.96 -24.23 -7.43
C TYR A 882 -33.00 -24.37 -8.97
N GLU A 883 -34.02 -24.98 -9.55
CA GLU A 883 -34.21 -25.03 -11.01
C GLU A 883 -34.44 -23.64 -11.59
N ARG A 884 -35.23 -22.78 -10.91
CA ARG A 884 -35.37 -21.36 -11.30
C ARG A 884 -34.06 -20.61 -11.19
N ALA A 885 -33.30 -20.80 -10.11
CA ALA A 885 -31.98 -20.21 -9.98
C ALA A 885 -31.07 -20.57 -11.16
N ILE A 886 -31.11 -21.81 -11.63
CA ILE A 886 -30.38 -22.30 -12.80
C ILE A 886 -30.92 -21.66 -14.10
N THR A 887 -32.23 -21.48 -14.21
CA THR A 887 -32.86 -20.86 -15.39
C THR A 887 -32.56 -19.36 -15.49
N TYR A 888 -32.54 -18.67 -14.35
CA TYR A 888 -32.31 -17.20 -14.30
C TYR A 888 -30.84 -16.78 -14.29
N GLY A 889 -29.92 -17.71 -14.24
CA GLY A 889 -28.52 -17.34 -14.29
C GLY A 889 -27.60 -18.52 -14.16
N TYR A 890 -26.44 -18.28 -13.59
CA TYR A 890 -25.40 -19.26 -13.39
C TYR A 890 -25.07 -19.32 -11.90
N PRO A 891 -25.88 -20.08 -11.13
CA PRO A 891 -25.64 -20.22 -9.71
C PRO A 891 -24.30 -20.90 -9.42
N THR A 892 -23.84 -20.78 -8.18
CA THR A 892 -22.62 -21.48 -7.73
C THR A 892 -22.76 -23.00 -7.80
N GLY A 893 -21.67 -23.73 -7.81
CA GLY A 893 -21.65 -25.18 -7.75
C GLY A 893 -22.48 -25.76 -6.59
N VAL A 894 -22.60 -25.04 -5.47
CA VAL A 894 -23.40 -25.42 -4.30
C VAL A 894 -24.89 -25.58 -4.65
N VAL A 895 -25.43 -24.74 -5.51
CA VAL A 895 -26.85 -24.84 -5.93
C VAL A 895 -27.09 -26.11 -6.72
N TYR A 896 -26.19 -26.45 -7.63
CA TYR A 896 -26.25 -27.68 -8.39
C TYR A 896 -26.08 -28.91 -7.49
N TYR A 897 -25.15 -28.84 -6.53
CA TYR A 897 -24.92 -29.87 -5.54
C TYR A 897 -26.17 -30.12 -4.68
N ASN A 898 -26.77 -29.07 -4.11
CA ASN A 898 -27.96 -29.17 -3.29
C ASN A 898 -29.16 -29.70 -4.09
N LEU A 899 -29.32 -29.25 -5.34
CA LEU A 899 -30.36 -29.83 -6.22
C LEU A 899 -30.06 -31.30 -6.51
N GLY A 900 -28.80 -31.69 -6.72
CA GLY A 900 -28.38 -33.09 -6.88
C GLY A 900 -28.80 -33.95 -5.70
N ILE A 901 -28.54 -33.47 -4.46
CA ILE A 901 -28.98 -34.19 -3.22
C ILE A 901 -30.50 -34.39 -3.20
N LEU A 902 -31.25 -33.32 -3.49
CA LEU A 902 -32.72 -33.41 -3.47
C LEU A 902 -33.28 -34.39 -4.53
N LEU A 903 -32.66 -34.37 -5.73
CA LEU A 903 -33.03 -35.30 -6.81
C LEU A 903 -32.64 -36.76 -6.48
N GLU A 904 -31.51 -36.97 -5.80
CA GLU A 904 -31.07 -38.27 -5.32
C GLU A 904 -32.06 -38.82 -4.27
N LEU A 905 -32.50 -37.97 -3.33
CA LEU A 905 -33.55 -38.30 -2.36
C LEU A 905 -34.90 -38.62 -3.03
N ASP A 906 -35.19 -37.94 -4.13
CA ASP A 906 -36.40 -38.18 -4.95
C ASP A 906 -36.21 -39.36 -5.93
N LYS A 907 -35.10 -40.13 -5.81
CA LYS A 907 -34.75 -41.31 -6.65
C LYS A 907 -34.54 -40.95 -8.15
N GLN A 908 -34.33 -39.73 -8.50
CA GLN A 908 -34.07 -39.26 -9.87
C GLN A 908 -32.55 -39.30 -10.17
N PHE A 909 -31.97 -40.52 -10.08
CA PHE A 909 -30.51 -40.72 -10.05
C PHE A 909 -29.75 -40.19 -11.28
N GLU A 910 -30.31 -40.32 -12.50
CA GLU A 910 -29.67 -39.76 -13.71
C GLU A 910 -29.60 -38.24 -13.67
N ARG A 911 -30.69 -37.58 -13.25
CA ARG A 911 -30.70 -36.13 -13.08
C ARG A 911 -29.78 -35.68 -11.96
N ALA A 912 -29.77 -36.41 -10.83
CA ALA A 912 -28.87 -36.12 -9.71
C ALA A 912 -27.41 -36.19 -10.16
N LEU A 913 -27.04 -37.28 -10.87
CA LEU A 913 -25.67 -37.38 -11.42
C LEU A 913 -25.33 -36.23 -12.35
N GLY A 914 -26.24 -35.85 -13.24
CA GLY A 914 -26.05 -34.69 -14.10
C GLY A 914 -25.78 -33.40 -13.29
N ARG A 915 -26.53 -33.17 -12.19
CA ARG A 915 -26.34 -31.98 -11.34
C ARG A 915 -25.03 -32.00 -10.56
N TYR A 916 -24.59 -33.17 -10.11
CA TYR A 916 -23.27 -33.30 -9.47
C TYR A 916 -22.13 -33.01 -10.46
N LEU A 917 -22.27 -33.48 -11.71
CA LEU A 917 -21.28 -33.17 -12.75
C LEU A 917 -21.30 -31.68 -13.12
N ASP A 918 -22.47 -31.04 -13.18
CA ASP A 918 -22.59 -29.59 -13.34
C ASP A 918 -21.90 -28.85 -12.18
N ALA A 919 -22.09 -29.31 -10.91
CA ALA A 919 -21.45 -28.75 -9.73
C ALA A 919 -19.92 -28.85 -9.82
N LEU A 920 -19.39 -29.97 -10.33
CA LEU A 920 -17.95 -30.13 -10.54
C LEU A 920 -17.40 -29.20 -11.61
N THR A 921 -18.15 -29.03 -12.69
CA THR A 921 -17.74 -28.18 -13.83
C THR A 921 -17.70 -26.71 -13.42
N ILE A 922 -18.74 -26.25 -12.70
CA ILE A 922 -18.96 -24.83 -12.38
C ILE A 922 -18.26 -24.47 -11.05
N GLY A 923 -18.19 -25.37 -10.10
CA GLY A 923 -17.65 -25.15 -8.77
C GLY A 923 -16.16 -25.48 -8.58
N GLY A 924 -15.41 -25.64 -9.67
CA GLY A 924 -13.95 -25.78 -9.59
C GLY A 924 -13.45 -27.05 -8.86
N GLY A 925 -14.19 -28.14 -8.92
CA GLY A 925 -13.74 -29.41 -8.34
C GLY A 925 -14.26 -29.68 -6.92
N MET A 926 -15.48 -29.27 -6.62
CA MET A 926 -16.16 -29.50 -5.35
C MET A 926 -16.07 -30.97 -4.93
N GLU A 927 -15.26 -31.28 -3.93
CA GLU A 927 -14.97 -32.67 -3.50
C GLU A 927 -16.23 -33.44 -3.10
N ALA A 928 -17.14 -32.78 -2.36
CA ALA A 928 -18.41 -33.39 -1.95
C ALA A 928 -19.30 -33.79 -3.15
N ALA A 929 -19.29 -32.99 -4.22
CA ALA A 929 -20.01 -33.30 -5.45
C ALA A 929 -19.33 -34.47 -6.20
N ARG A 930 -18.00 -34.55 -6.15
CA ARG A 930 -17.21 -35.62 -6.77
C ARG A 930 -17.45 -36.97 -6.03
N ASP A 931 -17.44 -36.94 -4.70
CA ASP A 931 -17.76 -38.11 -3.88
C ASP A 931 -19.16 -38.66 -4.23
N ARG A 932 -20.19 -37.79 -4.24
CA ARG A 932 -21.56 -38.22 -4.57
C ARG A 932 -21.68 -38.72 -6.01
N ALA A 933 -21.08 -38.01 -6.98
CA ALA A 933 -21.09 -38.40 -8.38
C ALA A 933 -20.39 -39.77 -8.58
N PHE A 934 -19.28 -40.01 -7.86
CA PHE A 934 -18.53 -41.26 -7.90
C PHE A 934 -19.38 -42.43 -7.36
N GLU A 935 -19.99 -42.28 -6.17
CA GLU A 935 -20.85 -43.29 -5.59
C GLU A 935 -22.07 -43.62 -6.49
N LEU A 936 -22.66 -42.56 -7.05
CA LEU A 936 -23.80 -42.71 -7.94
C LEU A 936 -23.41 -43.37 -9.27
N ALA A 937 -22.27 -43.04 -9.84
CA ALA A 937 -21.72 -43.66 -11.04
C ALA A 937 -21.41 -45.17 -10.79
N LEU A 938 -20.92 -45.53 -9.59
CA LEU A 938 -20.71 -46.92 -9.17
C LEU A 938 -22.03 -47.70 -9.13
N SER A 939 -23.04 -47.15 -8.46
CA SER A 939 -24.36 -47.76 -8.32
C SER A 939 -25.04 -47.99 -9.69
N MET A 940 -24.81 -47.06 -10.62
CA MET A 940 -25.33 -47.09 -11.99
C MET A 940 -24.45 -47.89 -12.96
N ARG A 941 -23.37 -48.54 -12.48
CA ARG A 941 -22.39 -49.28 -13.28
C ARG A 941 -21.76 -48.49 -14.44
N ARG A 942 -21.61 -47.17 -14.27
CA ARG A 942 -20.93 -46.29 -15.25
C ARG A 942 -19.42 -46.28 -14.95
N TRP A 943 -18.76 -47.39 -15.24
CA TRP A 943 -17.38 -47.67 -14.81
C TRP A 943 -16.34 -46.64 -15.33
N ASP A 944 -16.44 -46.23 -16.57
CA ASP A 944 -15.52 -45.23 -17.14
C ASP A 944 -15.66 -43.86 -16.45
N LEU A 945 -16.90 -43.42 -16.15
CA LEU A 945 -17.18 -42.23 -15.39
C LEU A 945 -16.70 -42.38 -13.94
N ALA A 946 -16.98 -43.52 -13.30
CA ALA A 946 -16.49 -43.81 -11.95
C ALA A 946 -14.95 -43.78 -11.91
N LEU A 947 -14.26 -44.31 -12.93
CA LEU A 947 -12.80 -44.23 -13.00
C LEU A 947 -12.32 -42.77 -13.04
N SER A 948 -12.88 -41.97 -13.92
CA SER A 948 -12.48 -40.54 -14.08
C SER A 948 -12.76 -39.68 -12.85
N LEU A 949 -13.81 -40.00 -12.08
CA LEU A 949 -14.16 -39.29 -10.84
C LEU A 949 -13.33 -39.79 -9.64
N GLY A 950 -13.02 -41.12 -9.60
CA GLY A 950 -12.34 -41.72 -8.48
C GLY A 950 -10.83 -41.54 -8.46
N GLU A 951 -10.15 -41.36 -9.62
CA GLU A 951 -8.71 -41.10 -9.66
C GLU A 951 -8.32 -39.81 -8.90
N PRO A 952 -8.98 -38.66 -9.11
CA PRO A 952 -8.69 -37.43 -8.33
C PRO A 952 -9.03 -37.58 -6.83
N LEU A 953 -10.10 -38.33 -6.49
CA LEU A 953 -10.46 -38.58 -5.09
C LEU A 953 -9.37 -39.39 -4.39
N LEU A 954 -8.88 -40.45 -5.05
CA LEU A 954 -7.82 -41.27 -4.50
C LEU A 954 -6.49 -40.52 -4.37
N ALA A 955 -6.21 -39.63 -5.29
CA ALA A 955 -5.03 -38.75 -5.20
C ALA A 955 -5.12 -37.76 -4.00
N GLY A 956 -6.33 -37.26 -3.70
CA GLY A 956 -6.58 -36.39 -2.53
C GLY A 956 -6.63 -37.14 -1.20
N LYS A 957 -6.98 -38.47 -1.22
CA LYS A 957 -7.14 -39.32 -0.04
C LYS A 957 -6.32 -40.59 -0.15
N PRO A 958 -4.99 -40.54 -0.25
CA PRO A 958 -4.15 -41.71 -0.51
C PRO A 958 -4.14 -42.75 0.63
N GLY A 959 -4.63 -42.41 1.81
CA GLY A 959 -4.77 -43.30 2.96
C GLY A 959 -6.11 -44.06 3.06
N ASP A 960 -7.09 -43.70 2.23
CA ASP A 960 -8.45 -44.23 2.32
C ASP A 960 -8.51 -45.69 1.74
N ALA A 961 -8.62 -46.68 2.63
CA ALA A 961 -8.61 -48.08 2.25
C ALA A 961 -9.89 -48.48 1.50
N GLU A 962 -11.05 -47.91 1.87
CA GLU A 962 -12.34 -48.22 1.23
C GLU A 962 -12.36 -47.66 -0.21
N LEU A 963 -11.92 -46.43 -0.40
CA LEU A 963 -11.80 -45.85 -1.72
C LEU A 963 -10.81 -46.62 -2.61
N LYS A 964 -9.67 -47.08 -2.06
CA LYS A 964 -8.74 -48.00 -2.77
C LYS A 964 -9.39 -49.28 -3.26
N ALA A 965 -10.16 -49.91 -2.41
CA ALA A 965 -10.87 -51.16 -2.76
C ALA A 965 -11.93 -50.91 -3.86
N LYS A 966 -12.73 -49.83 -3.74
CA LYS A 966 -13.68 -49.43 -4.78
C LYS A 966 -12.98 -49.14 -6.11
N MET A 967 -11.86 -48.43 -6.10
CA MET A 967 -11.09 -48.10 -7.29
C MET A 967 -10.43 -49.33 -7.95
N ALA A 968 -9.95 -50.29 -7.16
CA ALA A 968 -9.44 -51.57 -7.70
C ALA A 968 -10.52 -52.30 -8.48
N ARG A 969 -11.74 -52.40 -7.93
CA ARG A 969 -12.89 -52.94 -8.61
C ARG A 969 -13.25 -52.21 -9.90
N VAL A 970 -13.29 -50.88 -9.86
CA VAL A 970 -13.58 -50.05 -11.04
C VAL A 970 -12.55 -50.30 -12.17
N ARG A 971 -11.25 -50.34 -11.83
CA ARG A 971 -10.17 -50.60 -12.80
C ARG A 971 -10.28 -52.00 -13.42
N GLN A 972 -10.65 -53.00 -12.61
CA GLN A 972 -10.90 -54.39 -13.09
C GLN A 972 -12.08 -54.41 -14.09
N MET A 973 -13.17 -53.68 -13.80
CA MET A 973 -14.36 -53.66 -14.64
C MET A 973 -14.13 -52.91 -15.97
N VAL A 974 -13.32 -51.82 -15.95
CA VAL A 974 -12.92 -51.08 -17.16
C VAL A 974 -11.93 -51.90 -17.98
N GLY A 975 -10.93 -52.57 -17.34
CA GLY A 975 -9.95 -53.42 -18.01
C GLY A 975 -10.55 -54.66 -18.65
N GLY A 976 -11.57 -55.27 -18.03
CA GLY A 976 -12.31 -56.43 -18.57
C GLY A 976 -13.21 -56.09 -19.77
N ARG A 977 -13.62 -54.84 -19.97
CA ARG A 977 -14.36 -54.36 -21.15
C ARG A 977 -13.48 -54.09 -22.36
N ARG A 978 -12.17 -53.87 -22.16
CA ARG A 978 -11.21 -53.58 -23.21
C ARG A 978 -10.52 -54.83 -23.77
N LYS A 979 -10.72 -55.99 -23.16
CA LYS A 979 -10.45 -57.34 -23.68
C LYS A 979 -11.70 -57.94 -24.30
#